data_b14e8ef6e5a41caccf299cc172004e9b
#
_entry.id   b14e8ef6e5a41caccf299cc172004e9b
#
_cell.length_a   1.000
_cell.length_b   1.000
_cell.length_c   1.000
_cell.angle_alpha   90.00
_cell.angle_beta   90.00
_cell.angle_gamma   90.00
#
_symmetry.space_group_name_H-M   'P 1'
#
loop_
_entity.id
_entity.type
_entity.pdbx_description
1 polymer ?
#
loop_
_entity_poly.entity_id
_entity_poly.type
_entity_poly.pdbx_seq_one_letter_code
_entity_poly.pdbx_strand_id
1 'polypeptide(L)'
;MVINMNKKLVLMGAGLLLTAATASAQKLVTGHVTDAQGQPVMGATVRVPGTKVITTTDANGNFKLSGVPASAKKLMVSYIGMNTATVSVAGNVQVVLKDNELSEAVVIGYGTAKKVGTVVGSVQKVGSEKIAENPTANVADALQGKVAGLQVLNNSGDAGDVNNASITIRGIGSLGASSTPLIVIDGSPAGTGMLSMLNDKDIESVTTLKDASATSIYGSRAANGVIYITTKKGRSGEKAQISVSQKIGWSQLAGKISNQMNSDELLQFQLENGIITPNQYQAYKLHGANTDWQKYFFDNAAPMYNTDFSMRGGSETTTYFVSASYMKQNNLTRVGHFNRYTLRSNLETKPKSWLNFGLKQSVVYTDRRAEAFASGNKIEGNTSNPVVSAFMYAPYWDPYSEKAKKTHIFDFTQQYDFNWLQREMRQYKTNDIIYNGVAYAQITPFKGMTLKSQLGLYATDTRNTQAVSPEMPGVTSGWAYESHGRSSLWTITNTAEYKFSIADKHNVTLLLGQEGIKGSSRGFGVMGQGITDKRLMNLGSATSADSPAGDYSASKYEYLSFFGRADYAFNNRYFVNFTVRNDRSSRFGADNRAANFLSGGAMWRISDEAFMTPAKHWLSDLQLKVSVGTTGNSEVGDYNSISTTGTTQYDGESGWVISSPGNAKLGWEKQIQTNVGLTAVLFERLNIDLNWYNRKTKDMLMTVPLPYTTGFTSQLMNVGGISNRGFEVEVNYDIVRNRDFFANVYANYSFNNTKVDELFNGLSKWPIPGQYVQYEEGKTINFYMPIYAGVDKQDGAPMWYKNGYKGDIVHEYNPETMTKTYSDDLFQDTGVKYTPSHNGGFGFTIGWKGLTLNADFAYVLGKHMINIDYFYATSANNAKNGFNQSKDMLNVWKKPGDITDLPGMNYSVEGFDTRILQNASFLRLKNLTLAYDLPKTWMEATRFFENVRFSFTGRNIFTITKYKGGDPELDSHLALGFFPGTRQYTLGVEVTF
;
A
#
# COMPACT_ATOMS: atom_id res chain seq x y z
N MET A 1 -47.15 47.49 -37.50
CA MET A 1 -48.32 46.84 -38.01
C MET A 1 -49.15 46.41 -36.82
N VAL A 2 -50.17 47.19 -36.59
CA VAL A 2 -51.16 47.13 -35.48
C VAL A 2 -52.07 45.93 -35.74
N ILE A 3 -52.48 45.29 -34.73
CA ILE A 3 -53.71 44.57 -34.43
C ILE A 3 -53.43 43.28 -33.68
N ASN A 4 -53.48 43.28 -32.36
CA ASN A 4 -54.45 42.52 -31.53
C ASN A 4 -54.05 42.55 -30.01
N MET A 5 -54.33 43.68 -29.44
CA MET A 5 -54.44 43.82 -27.99
C MET A 5 -55.95 44.09 -27.65
N ASN A 6 -56.77 43.10 -27.44
CA ASN A 6 -58.08 43.28 -26.83
C ASN A 6 -58.91 41.99 -26.57
N LYS A 7 -58.17 40.84 -26.23
CA LYS A 7 -58.92 39.64 -25.73
C LYS A 7 -58.36 39.04 -24.44
N LYS A 8 -57.46 39.72 -23.76
CA LYS A 8 -56.85 39.20 -22.47
C LYS A 8 -57.32 39.91 -21.23
N LEU A 9 -58.17 40.93 -21.36
CA LEU A 9 -58.71 41.69 -20.22
C LEU A 9 -60.13 41.26 -19.71
N VAL A 10 -60.85 40.39 -20.41
CA VAL A 10 -62.17 39.89 -19.99
C VAL A 10 -62.13 38.55 -19.28
N LEU A 11 -60.95 37.82 -19.35
CA LEU A 11 -60.74 36.53 -18.63
C LEU A 11 -60.01 36.67 -17.27
N MET A 12 -59.63 37.91 -16.86
CA MET A 12 -59.05 38.18 -15.55
C MET A 12 -60.12 38.61 -14.51
N GLY A 13 -61.35 38.90 -14.89
CA GLY A 13 -62.38 39.28 -13.97
C GLY A 13 -63.31 38.16 -13.45
N ALA A 14 -63.21 36.94 -14.08
CA ALA A 14 -64.02 35.79 -13.66
C ALA A 14 -63.26 34.74 -12.86
N GLY A 15 -61.95 34.94 -12.71
CA GLY A 15 -61.05 34.01 -11.94
C GLY A 15 -60.89 34.39 -10.46
N LEU A 16 -61.40 35.52 -10.01
CA LEU A 16 -61.17 36.07 -8.66
C LEU A 16 -62.35 35.85 -7.67
N LEU A 17 -63.36 35.07 -8.06
CA LEU A 17 -64.52 34.79 -7.19
C LEU A 17 -64.80 33.31 -6.91
N LEU A 18 -63.82 32.39 -7.25
CA LEU A 18 -63.89 30.93 -6.99
C LEU A 18 -62.70 30.33 -6.28
N THR A 19 -61.86 31.14 -5.60
CA THR A 19 -60.80 30.66 -4.72
C THR A 19 -60.99 31.04 -3.25
N ALA A 20 -62.22 30.99 -2.80
CA ALA A 20 -62.57 31.08 -1.38
C ALA A 20 -63.25 29.76 -0.99
N ALA A 21 -62.48 28.90 -0.32
CA ALA A 21 -62.86 27.79 0.53
C ALA A 21 -62.25 26.42 0.15
N THR A 22 -60.90 26.30 0.19
CA THR A 22 -60.35 25.13 0.82
C THR A 22 -59.30 25.62 1.78
N ALA A 23 -59.63 26.06 2.94
CA ALA A 23 -58.83 26.13 4.11
C ALA A 23 -58.45 24.67 4.46
N SER A 24 -57.43 24.15 3.88
CA SER A 24 -56.81 22.88 4.30
C SER A 24 -56.43 23.07 5.75
N ALA A 25 -57.06 22.36 6.66
CA ALA A 25 -56.72 22.36 8.07
C ALA A 25 -55.26 21.94 8.22
N GLN A 26 -54.40 22.92 8.41
CA GLN A 26 -52.95 22.65 8.66
C GLN A 26 -52.79 22.27 10.12
N LYS A 27 -52.17 21.12 10.37
CA LYS A 27 -51.89 20.65 11.73
C LYS A 27 -50.53 21.16 12.19
N LEU A 28 -50.47 21.54 13.45
CA LEU A 28 -49.20 21.72 14.17
C LEU A 28 -48.82 20.37 14.76
N VAL A 29 -47.63 19.90 14.44
CA VAL A 29 -47.05 18.67 15.00
C VAL A 29 -45.81 19.04 15.83
N THR A 30 -45.78 18.60 17.07
CA THR A 30 -44.62 18.72 17.96
C THR A 30 -44.05 17.34 18.22
N GLY A 31 -42.81 17.26 18.67
CA GLY A 31 -42.21 16.00 19.03
C GLY A 31 -40.83 16.15 19.59
N HIS A 32 -40.29 15.01 19.99
CA HIS A 32 -38.95 14.89 20.57
C HIS A 32 -38.19 13.78 19.87
N VAL A 33 -36.93 14.06 19.53
CA VAL A 33 -36.04 13.12 18.84
C VAL A 33 -34.87 12.77 19.75
N THR A 34 -34.70 11.49 20.02
CA THR A 34 -33.59 10.95 20.80
C THR A 34 -32.81 9.96 19.97
N ASP A 35 -31.56 9.69 20.38
CA ASP A 35 -30.80 8.50 19.94
C ASP A 35 -31.28 7.22 20.67
N ALA A 36 -30.62 6.08 20.36
CA ALA A 36 -30.94 4.79 20.98
C ALA A 36 -30.61 4.76 22.48
N GLN A 37 -29.77 5.68 22.98
CA GLN A 37 -29.37 5.84 24.38
C GLN A 37 -30.30 6.85 25.13
N GLY A 38 -31.26 7.41 24.45
CA GLY A 38 -32.18 8.37 25.03
C GLY A 38 -31.66 9.82 25.09
N GLN A 39 -30.51 10.11 24.47
CA GLN A 39 -29.97 11.47 24.40
C GLN A 39 -30.68 12.28 23.33
N PRO A 40 -30.96 13.57 23.55
CA PRO A 40 -31.60 14.41 22.57
C PRO A 40 -30.74 14.63 21.32
N VAL A 41 -31.30 14.41 20.15
CA VAL A 41 -30.64 14.64 18.85
C VAL A 41 -30.98 16.05 18.36
N MET A 42 -30.07 16.99 18.52
CA MET A 42 -30.16 18.33 18.01
C MET A 42 -29.85 18.42 16.52
N GLY A 43 -30.63 19.23 15.75
CA GLY A 43 -30.38 19.44 14.32
C GLY A 43 -30.91 18.30 13.44
N ALA A 44 -31.65 17.32 14.00
CA ALA A 44 -32.34 16.32 13.20
C ALA A 44 -33.39 16.97 12.31
N THR A 45 -33.39 16.66 11.03
CA THR A 45 -34.33 17.21 10.05
C THR A 45 -35.62 16.42 10.10
N VAL A 46 -36.75 17.12 10.37
CA VAL A 46 -38.08 16.55 10.37
C VAL A 46 -38.86 17.12 9.17
N ARG A 47 -39.30 16.25 8.27
CA ARG A 47 -40.05 16.67 7.04
C ARG A 47 -41.28 15.83 6.76
N VAL A 48 -42.25 16.43 6.08
CA VAL A 48 -43.35 15.69 5.49
C VAL A 48 -42.97 15.24 4.07
N PRO A 49 -42.93 13.94 3.79
CA PRO A 49 -42.56 13.44 2.46
C PRO A 49 -43.43 14.01 1.35
N GLY A 50 -42.83 14.44 0.23
CA GLY A 50 -43.56 15.00 -0.93
C GLY A 50 -44.02 16.44 -0.77
N THR A 51 -43.68 17.15 0.31
CA THR A 51 -44.00 18.54 0.56
C THR A 51 -42.77 19.40 0.88
N LYS A 52 -42.94 20.74 0.93
CA LYS A 52 -41.89 21.67 1.39
C LYS A 52 -41.90 21.90 2.91
N VAL A 53 -42.71 21.16 3.66
CA VAL A 53 -42.87 21.32 5.11
C VAL A 53 -41.71 20.60 5.80
N ILE A 54 -40.82 21.40 6.42
CA ILE A 54 -39.58 20.92 7.04
C ILE A 54 -39.25 21.78 8.27
N THR A 55 -38.66 21.17 9.28
CA THR A 55 -38.08 21.84 10.46
C THR A 55 -36.87 21.03 10.97
N THR A 56 -36.15 21.61 11.94
CA THR A 56 -35.04 20.91 12.64
C THR A 56 -35.31 20.87 14.14
N THR A 57 -34.73 19.88 14.83
CA THR A 57 -34.82 19.77 16.29
C THR A 57 -33.91 20.81 16.97
N ASP A 58 -34.31 21.32 18.12
CA ASP A 58 -33.56 22.21 18.99
C ASP A 58 -32.46 21.46 19.82
N ALA A 59 -31.78 22.19 20.71
CA ALA A 59 -30.70 21.62 21.56
C ALA A 59 -31.21 20.51 22.50
N ASN A 60 -32.49 20.47 22.79
CA ASN A 60 -33.10 19.46 23.65
C ASN A 60 -33.82 18.37 22.82
N GLY A 61 -33.56 18.29 21.51
CA GLY A 61 -34.19 17.31 20.63
C GLY A 61 -35.67 17.60 20.28
N ASN A 62 -36.25 18.72 20.70
CA ASN A 62 -37.63 19.04 20.43
C ASN A 62 -37.79 19.68 19.05
N PHE A 63 -38.91 19.39 18.37
CA PHE A 63 -39.28 20.07 17.13
C PHE A 63 -40.72 20.57 17.13
N LYS A 64 -40.93 21.59 16.35
CA LYS A 64 -42.26 22.15 16.07
C LYS A 64 -42.41 22.31 14.57
N LEU A 65 -43.29 21.51 13.96
CA LEU A 65 -43.55 21.48 12.53
C LEU A 65 -44.92 22.04 12.25
N SER A 66 -44.97 23.27 11.71
CA SER A 66 -46.18 23.95 11.32
C SER A 66 -46.51 23.75 9.84
N GLY A 67 -47.76 23.86 9.45
CA GLY A 67 -48.17 23.74 8.05
C GLY A 67 -48.27 22.30 7.54
N VAL A 68 -48.38 21.31 8.42
CA VAL A 68 -48.53 19.90 8.05
C VAL A 68 -49.91 19.69 7.41
N PRO A 69 -50.01 19.24 6.14
CA PRO A 69 -51.25 18.94 5.48
C PRO A 69 -52.09 17.93 6.26
N ALA A 70 -53.43 18.12 6.33
CA ALA A 70 -54.31 17.18 7.01
C ALA A 70 -54.24 15.74 6.41
N SER A 71 -53.89 15.63 5.14
CA SER A 71 -53.69 14.37 4.42
C SER A 71 -52.36 13.67 4.72
N ALA A 72 -51.38 14.34 5.38
CA ALA A 72 -50.09 13.76 5.70
C ALA A 72 -50.26 12.67 6.75
N LYS A 73 -49.82 11.45 6.41
CA LYS A 73 -49.88 10.29 7.29
C LYS A 73 -48.51 9.96 7.94
N LYS A 74 -47.39 10.45 7.37
CA LYS A 74 -46.04 10.11 7.81
C LYS A 74 -45.16 11.35 7.91
N LEU A 75 -44.27 11.35 8.91
CA LEU A 75 -43.11 12.24 9.02
C LEU A 75 -41.86 11.42 8.78
N MET A 76 -40.86 12.02 8.15
CA MET A 76 -39.54 11.47 7.97
C MET A 76 -38.57 12.31 8.81
N VAL A 77 -37.81 11.63 9.68
CA VAL A 77 -36.83 12.26 10.56
C VAL A 77 -35.48 11.69 10.20
N SER A 78 -34.52 12.55 9.87
CA SER A 78 -33.18 12.17 9.47
C SER A 78 -32.11 13.01 10.18
N TYR A 79 -31.01 12.41 10.49
CA TYR A 79 -29.82 13.05 11.05
C TYR A 79 -28.55 12.41 10.47
N ILE A 80 -27.46 13.20 10.36
CA ILE A 80 -26.20 12.72 9.82
C ILE A 80 -25.65 11.61 10.71
N GLY A 81 -25.33 10.46 10.13
CA GLY A 81 -24.82 9.31 10.86
C GLY A 81 -25.90 8.40 11.46
N MET A 82 -27.19 8.73 11.34
CA MET A 82 -28.30 7.94 11.88
C MET A 82 -29.25 7.45 10.79
N ASN A 83 -29.92 6.34 11.04
CA ASN A 83 -30.97 5.82 10.15
C ASN A 83 -32.17 6.74 10.11
N THR A 84 -32.64 7.05 8.92
CA THR A 84 -33.86 7.83 8.75
C THR A 84 -35.07 7.08 9.31
N ALA A 85 -35.75 7.66 10.31
CA ALA A 85 -36.98 7.12 10.87
C ALA A 85 -38.19 7.68 10.15
N THR A 86 -39.15 6.81 9.85
CA THR A 86 -40.46 7.20 9.33
C THR A 86 -41.51 6.87 10.37
N VAL A 87 -42.20 7.91 10.88
CA VAL A 87 -43.22 7.80 11.96
C VAL A 87 -44.55 8.32 11.51
N SER A 88 -45.61 7.88 12.14
CA SER A 88 -46.98 8.38 11.85
C SER A 88 -47.15 9.78 12.41
N VAL A 89 -47.91 10.62 11.69
CA VAL A 89 -48.27 11.99 12.13
C VAL A 89 -49.22 11.91 13.33
N ALA A 90 -48.75 12.41 14.50
CA ALA A 90 -49.56 12.61 15.70
C ALA A 90 -49.32 14.02 16.25
N GLY A 91 -50.16 14.49 17.19
CA GLY A 91 -49.98 15.84 17.75
C GLY A 91 -48.67 16.03 18.51
N ASN A 92 -48.18 14.97 19.18
CA ASN A 92 -46.84 14.89 19.76
C ASN A 92 -46.20 13.55 19.36
N VAL A 93 -44.97 13.60 18.79
CA VAL A 93 -44.31 12.46 18.18
C VAL A 93 -42.98 12.22 18.90
N GLN A 94 -42.79 11.00 19.41
CA GLN A 94 -41.51 10.55 19.94
C GLN A 94 -40.76 9.77 18.85
N VAL A 95 -39.53 10.13 18.56
CA VAL A 95 -38.71 9.49 17.54
C VAL A 95 -37.37 9.08 18.12
N VAL A 96 -37.07 7.79 18.04
CA VAL A 96 -35.74 7.29 18.37
C VAL A 96 -35.00 7.03 17.07
N LEU A 97 -33.95 7.80 16.84
CA LEU A 97 -33.00 7.56 15.73
C LEU A 97 -31.94 6.56 16.18
N LYS A 98 -31.77 5.54 15.39
CA LYS A 98 -30.69 4.56 15.60
C LYS A 98 -29.50 4.93 14.73
N ASP A 99 -28.29 4.68 15.21
CA ASP A 99 -27.08 4.86 14.41
C ASP A 99 -27.20 4.14 13.07
N ASN A 100 -26.59 4.72 12.05
CA ASN A 100 -26.60 4.12 10.72
C ASN A 100 -25.77 2.84 10.73
N GLU A 101 -26.40 1.69 10.92
CA GLU A 101 -25.77 0.37 10.95
C GLU A 101 -24.96 0.04 9.67
N LEU A 102 -25.23 0.76 8.57
CA LEU A 102 -24.47 0.63 7.33
C LEU A 102 -23.03 1.18 7.44
N SER A 103 -22.75 2.09 8.38
CA SER A 103 -21.40 2.60 8.61
C SER A 103 -20.48 1.55 9.24
N GLU A 104 -21.03 0.54 9.93
CA GLU A 104 -20.31 -0.59 10.51
C GLU A 104 -20.28 -1.84 9.64
N ALA A 105 -20.87 -1.80 8.45
CA ALA A 105 -20.86 -2.95 7.56
C ALA A 105 -19.48 -3.15 6.92
N VAL A 106 -19.05 -4.40 6.86
CA VAL A 106 -17.86 -4.84 6.12
C VAL A 106 -18.26 -5.79 5.00
N VAL A 107 -17.59 -5.69 3.88
CA VAL A 107 -17.75 -6.64 2.77
C VAL A 107 -16.78 -7.79 2.99
N ILE A 108 -17.31 -9.02 3.11
CA ILE A 108 -16.52 -10.23 3.39
C ILE A 108 -16.39 -11.16 2.19
N GLY A 109 -16.92 -10.81 1.05
CA GLY A 109 -16.77 -11.60 -0.16
C GLY A 109 -17.93 -11.40 -1.11
N TYR A 110 -17.65 -11.29 -2.39
CA TYR A 110 -18.60 -11.17 -3.51
C TYR A 110 -19.80 -10.21 -3.29
N GLY A 111 -19.53 -9.14 -2.53
CA GLY A 111 -20.53 -8.10 -2.28
C GLY A 111 -21.46 -8.36 -1.09
N THR A 112 -21.31 -9.45 -0.34
CA THR A 112 -22.06 -9.69 0.89
C THR A 112 -21.57 -8.79 2.02
N ALA A 113 -22.36 -7.77 2.34
CA ALA A 113 -22.08 -6.90 3.48
C ALA A 113 -22.62 -7.53 4.76
N LYS A 114 -21.80 -7.58 5.81
CA LYS A 114 -22.17 -8.01 7.16
C LYS A 114 -21.84 -6.92 8.15
N LYS A 115 -22.61 -6.86 9.24
CA LYS A 115 -22.28 -6.01 10.38
C LYS A 115 -20.96 -6.51 10.99
N VAL A 116 -20.02 -5.62 11.33
CA VAL A 116 -18.69 -5.97 11.88
C VAL A 116 -18.80 -6.97 13.05
N GLY A 117 -19.68 -6.71 14.01
CA GLY A 117 -19.89 -7.56 15.17
C GLY A 117 -20.57 -8.93 14.90
N THR A 118 -20.87 -9.29 13.63
CA THR A 118 -21.41 -10.61 13.26
C THR A 118 -20.47 -11.41 12.36
N VAL A 119 -19.25 -10.92 12.17
CA VAL A 119 -18.23 -11.60 11.37
C VAL A 119 -17.41 -12.51 12.26
N VAL A 120 -17.40 -13.80 11.93
CA VAL A 120 -16.67 -14.82 12.68
C VAL A 120 -15.15 -14.70 12.49
N GLY A 121 -14.70 -14.23 11.30
CA GLY A 121 -13.29 -14.11 10.96
C GLY A 121 -12.59 -12.87 11.49
N SER A 122 -11.25 -12.84 11.40
CA SER A 122 -10.42 -11.69 11.71
C SER A 122 -10.45 -10.69 10.56
N VAL A 123 -11.20 -9.60 10.73
CA VAL A 123 -11.46 -8.58 9.73
C VAL A 123 -11.27 -7.20 10.34
N GLN A 124 -10.50 -6.34 9.66
CA GLN A 124 -10.26 -4.97 10.09
C GLN A 124 -10.62 -3.99 8.99
N LYS A 125 -11.33 -2.91 9.35
CA LYS A 125 -11.81 -1.88 8.42
C LYS A 125 -11.16 -0.53 8.74
N VAL A 126 -10.65 0.13 7.71
CA VAL A 126 -10.20 1.52 7.76
C VAL A 126 -11.16 2.36 6.92
N GLY A 127 -11.82 3.34 7.54
CA GLY A 127 -12.80 4.22 6.88
C GLY A 127 -12.17 5.32 6.03
N SER A 128 -12.99 5.96 5.19
CA SER A 128 -12.59 7.01 4.26
C SER A 128 -11.89 8.20 4.92
N GLU A 129 -12.32 8.60 6.10
CA GLU A 129 -11.74 9.74 6.83
C GLU A 129 -10.27 9.49 7.16
N LYS A 130 -9.95 8.32 7.77
CA LYS A 130 -8.57 7.94 8.12
C LYS A 130 -7.66 7.75 6.91
N ILE A 131 -8.21 7.46 5.73
CA ILE A 131 -7.46 7.33 4.47
C ILE A 131 -7.20 8.72 3.88
N ALA A 132 -8.22 9.57 3.81
CA ALA A 132 -8.15 10.90 3.20
C ALA A 132 -7.31 11.92 4.00
N GLU A 133 -7.14 11.70 5.32
CA GLU A 133 -6.24 12.47 6.18
C GLU A 133 -4.76 12.30 5.81
N ASN A 134 -4.41 11.22 5.10
CA ASN A 134 -3.05 10.93 4.67
C ASN A 134 -2.94 11.00 3.14
N PRO A 135 -2.85 12.19 2.54
CA PRO A 135 -2.76 12.35 1.10
C PRO A 135 -1.43 11.77 0.60
N THR A 136 -1.52 10.69 -0.12
CA THR A 136 -0.36 9.95 -0.63
C THR A 136 -0.60 9.51 -2.08
N ALA A 137 0.47 9.39 -2.84
CA ALA A 137 0.39 8.83 -4.17
C ALA A 137 0.00 7.34 -4.15
N ASN A 138 0.31 6.63 -3.04
CA ASN A 138 0.01 5.21 -2.88
C ASN A 138 -0.86 4.96 -1.65
N VAL A 139 -2.06 4.42 -1.85
CA VAL A 139 -3.03 4.11 -0.78
C VAL A 139 -2.46 3.12 0.25
N ALA A 140 -1.52 2.26 -0.12
CA ALA A 140 -0.86 1.35 0.81
C ALA A 140 -0.17 2.09 1.97
N ASP A 141 0.45 3.24 1.70
CA ASP A 141 1.08 4.09 2.72
C ASP A 141 0.08 4.60 3.77
N ALA A 142 -1.15 4.87 3.35
CA ALA A 142 -2.20 5.31 4.25
C ALA A 142 -2.68 4.22 5.23
N LEU A 143 -2.38 2.94 4.94
CA LEU A 143 -2.73 1.79 5.78
C LEU A 143 -1.63 1.43 6.78
N GLN A 144 -0.41 1.91 6.57
CA GLN A 144 0.74 1.59 7.43
C GLN A 144 0.50 2.04 8.87
N GLY A 145 0.72 1.14 9.83
CA GLY A 145 0.50 1.40 11.25
C GLY A 145 -0.98 1.54 11.67
N LYS A 146 -1.95 1.34 10.76
CA LYS A 146 -3.40 1.41 11.05
C LYS A 146 -4.06 0.05 11.15
N VAL A 147 -3.42 -1.00 10.63
CA VAL A 147 -3.95 -2.36 10.58
C VAL A 147 -2.97 -3.31 11.28
N ALA A 148 -3.40 -3.96 12.35
CA ALA A 148 -2.59 -4.95 13.04
C ALA A 148 -2.26 -6.14 12.12
N GLY A 149 -1.00 -6.59 12.10
CA GLY A 149 -0.52 -7.68 11.24
C GLY A 149 -0.28 -7.31 9.78
N LEU A 150 -0.62 -6.09 9.35
CA LEU A 150 -0.29 -5.55 8.05
C LEU A 150 1.06 -4.81 8.14
N GLN A 151 2.01 -5.24 7.34
CA GLN A 151 3.29 -4.55 7.16
C GLN A 151 3.31 -3.92 5.77
N VAL A 152 3.60 -2.62 5.70
CA VAL A 152 3.83 -1.88 4.47
C VAL A 152 5.24 -1.30 4.56
N LEU A 153 6.09 -1.60 3.60
CA LEU A 153 7.45 -1.05 3.49
C LEU A 153 7.61 -0.42 2.10
N ASN A 154 8.27 0.71 2.05
CA ASN A 154 8.51 1.44 0.81
C ASN A 154 9.87 1.06 0.22
N ASN A 155 9.91 0.79 -1.08
CA ASN A 155 11.15 0.44 -1.77
C ASN A 155 11.89 1.64 -2.34
N SER A 156 11.22 2.80 -2.45
CA SER A 156 11.81 4.00 -3.04
C SER A 156 11.07 5.25 -2.59
N GLY A 157 11.80 6.36 -2.43
CA GLY A 157 11.23 7.71 -2.28
C GLY A 157 11.03 8.43 -3.61
N ASP A 158 11.32 7.79 -4.74
CA ASP A 158 11.14 8.33 -6.09
C ASP A 158 9.64 8.43 -6.45
N ALA A 159 9.19 9.61 -6.81
CA ALA A 159 7.80 9.83 -7.25
C ALA A 159 7.48 9.09 -8.57
N GLY A 160 8.47 8.82 -9.40
CA GLY A 160 8.31 8.04 -10.65
C GLY A 160 8.16 6.53 -10.42
N ASP A 161 8.55 6.02 -9.25
CA ASP A 161 8.44 4.61 -8.88
C ASP A 161 7.20 4.36 -8.03
N VAL A 162 6.05 4.22 -8.69
CA VAL A 162 4.75 4.08 -8.03
C VAL A 162 4.45 2.69 -7.50
N ASN A 163 5.18 1.66 -7.94
CA ASN A 163 5.00 0.26 -7.51
C ASN A 163 5.90 -0.11 -6.32
N ASN A 164 6.26 0.86 -5.52
CA ASN A 164 7.33 0.77 -4.55
C ASN A 164 6.94 0.24 -3.17
N ALA A 165 5.66 0.00 -2.88
CA ALA A 165 5.25 -0.51 -1.59
C ALA A 165 5.17 -2.04 -1.59
N SER A 166 5.96 -2.68 -0.72
CA SER A 166 5.79 -4.09 -0.36
C SER A 166 4.77 -4.22 0.74
N ILE A 167 3.83 -5.14 0.56
CA ILE A 167 2.71 -5.35 1.48
C ILE A 167 2.68 -6.82 1.88
N THR A 168 2.73 -7.09 3.18
CA THR A 168 2.59 -8.44 3.72
C THR A 168 1.59 -8.45 4.88
N ILE A 169 0.86 -9.56 5.03
CA ILE A 169 -0.06 -9.79 6.15
C ILE A 169 0.43 -11.03 6.91
N ARG A 170 0.74 -10.86 8.22
CA ARG A 170 1.21 -11.94 9.10
C ARG A 170 2.49 -12.63 8.61
N GLY A 171 3.43 -11.83 8.07
CA GLY A 171 4.73 -12.29 7.57
C GLY A 171 4.69 -12.90 6.18
N ILE A 172 5.82 -13.46 5.73
CA ILE A 172 5.95 -14.09 4.41
C ILE A 172 5.16 -15.39 4.35
N GLY A 173 4.43 -15.62 3.24
CA GLY A 173 3.58 -16.80 3.05
C GLY A 173 4.27 -17.94 2.29
N SER A 174 5.29 -17.62 1.51
CA SER A 174 6.06 -18.54 0.66
C SER A 174 7.49 -18.04 0.51
N LEU A 175 8.42 -18.95 0.17
CA LEU A 175 9.82 -18.62 -0.18
C LEU A 175 10.02 -18.53 -1.70
N GLY A 176 9.15 -19.11 -2.52
CA GLY A 176 9.31 -19.13 -3.98
C GLY A 176 8.10 -18.61 -4.76
N ALA A 177 6.93 -18.47 -4.11
CA ALA A 177 5.76 -17.82 -4.69
C ALA A 177 5.51 -16.45 -4.03
N SER A 178 4.59 -15.65 -4.59
CA SER A 178 4.25 -14.33 -4.05
C SER A 178 3.72 -14.41 -2.62
N SER A 179 4.16 -13.49 -1.76
CA SER A 179 3.64 -13.26 -0.41
C SER A 179 2.70 -12.06 -0.31
N THR A 180 2.37 -11.43 -1.44
CA THR A 180 1.53 -10.23 -1.51
C THR A 180 0.04 -10.60 -1.33
N PRO A 181 -0.75 -9.84 -0.57
CA PRO A 181 -2.18 -10.07 -0.44
C PRO A 181 -2.94 -9.79 -1.73
N LEU A 182 -4.07 -10.45 -1.93
CA LEU A 182 -4.97 -10.20 -3.05
C LEU A 182 -5.63 -8.83 -2.90
N ILE A 183 -5.54 -8.00 -3.93
CA ILE A 183 -6.26 -6.72 -4.00
C ILE A 183 -7.60 -6.94 -4.71
N VAL A 184 -8.68 -6.52 -4.06
CA VAL A 184 -10.04 -6.59 -4.63
C VAL A 184 -10.67 -5.19 -4.58
N ILE A 185 -11.15 -4.69 -5.71
CA ILE A 185 -11.81 -3.39 -5.80
C ILE A 185 -13.25 -3.62 -6.24
N ASP A 186 -14.20 -3.24 -5.38
CA ASP A 186 -15.64 -3.39 -5.62
C ASP A 186 -16.07 -4.81 -6.02
N GLY A 187 -15.34 -5.82 -5.54
CA GLY A 187 -15.60 -7.24 -5.80
C GLY A 187 -14.90 -7.82 -7.03
N SER A 188 -14.04 -7.07 -7.70
CA SER A 188 -13.19 -7.55 -8.80
C SER A 188 -11.73 -7.54 -8.40
N PRO A 189 -10.98 -8.64 -8.65
CA PRO A 189 -9.54 -8.64 -8.44
C PRO A 189 -8.83 -7.61 -9.33
N ALA A 190 -7.79 -7.00 -8.78
CA ALA A 190 -6.94 -6.02 -9.45
C ALA A 190 -5.46 -6.30 -9.14
N GLY A 191 -4.56 -5.77 -9.97
CA GLY A 191 -3.12 -5.81 -9.70
C GLY A 191 -2.72 -4.93 -8.51
N THR A 192 -1.63 -5.26 -7.83
CA THR A 192 -1.11 -4.49 -6.69
C THR A 192 -0.76 -3.05 -7.05
N GLY A 193 -0.27 -2.81 -8.26
CA GLY A 193 -0.03 -1.47 -8.81
C GLY A 193 -1.26 -0.55 -8.80
N MET A 194 -2.47 -1.11 -8.70
CA MET A 194 -3.70 -0.32 -8.62
C MET A 194 -3.78 0.50 -7.31
N LEU A 195 -3.10 0.10 -6.23
CA LEU A 195 -3.07 0.87 -4.97
C LEU A 195 -2.42 2.25 -5.14
N SER A 196 -1.44 2.37 -6.03
CA SER A 196 -0.82 3.65 -6.37
C SER A 196 -1.59 4.44 -7.43
N MET A 197 -2.58 3.81 -8.07
CA MET A 197 -3.40 4.43 -9.11
C MET A 197 -4.77 4.90 -8.62
N LEU A 198 -5.16 4.50 -7.41
CA LEU A 198 -6.41 4.95 -6.78
C LEU A 198 -6.27 6.37 -6.24
N ASN A 199 -7.34 7.15 -6.39
CA ASN A 199 -7.50 8.40 -5.65
C ASN A 199 -8.04 8.09 -4.24
N ASP A 200 -7.34 8.57 -3.19
CA ASP A 200 -7.74 8.43 -1.79
C ASP A 200 -9.16 8.96 -1.52
N LYS A 201 -9.55 10.04 -2.21
CA LYS A 201 -10.89 10.65 -2.12
C LYS A 201 -12.01 9.78 -2.68
N ASP A 202 -11.71 8.80 -3.54
CA ASP A 202 -12.71 7.88 -4.12
C ASP A 202 -13.02 6.68 -3.21
N ILE A 203 -12.22 6.46 -2.16
CA ILE A 203 -12.34 5.31 -1.28
C ILE A 203 -13.36 5.56 -0.17
N GLU A 204 -14.29 4.64 0.00
CA GLU A 204 -15.23 4.59 1.12
C GLU A 204 -14.63 3.85 2.31
N SER A 205 -13.96 2.72 2.04
CA SER A 205 -13.26 1.96 3.06
C SER A 205 -12.29 0.95 2.47
N VAL A 206 -11.27 0.60 3.25
CA VAL A 206 -10.40 -0.54 3.01
C VAL A 206 -10.62 -1.57 4.11
N THR A 207 -10.93 -2.80 3.72
CA THR A 207 -11.16 -3.93 4.62
C THR A 207 -10.07 -4.97 4.41
N THR A 208 -9.34 -5.29 5.46
CA THR A 208 -8.30 -6.32 5.45
C THR A 208 -8.86 -7.62 6.03
N LEU A 209 -8.83 -8.71 5.24
CA LEU A 209 -9.24 -10.05 5.63
C LEU A 209 -7.97 -10.86 5.90
N LYS A 210 -7.83 -11.37 7.13
CA LYS A 210 -6.55 -11.91 7.60
C LYS A 210 -6.56 -13.42 7.89
N ASP A 211 -7.72 -14.04 8.10
CA ASP A 211 -7.84 -15.44 8.43
C ASP A 211 -8.57 -16.28 7.37
N ALA A 212 -8.47 -17.61 7.47
CA ALA A 212 -9.04 -18.52 6.48
C ALA A 212 -10.57 -18.45 6.40
N SER A 213 -11.28 -18.16 7.49
CA SER A 213 -12.76 -18.02 7.50
C SER A 213 -13.23 -16.83 6.65
N ALA A 214 -12.45 -15.74 6.64
CA ALA A 214 -12.74 -14.56 5.85
C ALA A 214 -12.21 -14.66 4.40
N THR A 215 -11.07 -15.36 4.19
CA THR A 215 -10.36 -15.36 2.90
C THR A 215 -10.67 -16.57 2.02
N SER A 216 -11.12 -17.71 2.58
CA SER A 216 -11.33 -18.97 1.80
C SER A 216 -12.33 -18.82 0.67
N ILE A 217 -13.27 -17.90 0.77
CA ILE A 217 -14.22 -17.63 -0.32
C ILE A 217 -13.55 -17.09 -1.59
N TYR A 218 -12.36 -16.44 -1.45
CA TYR A 218 -11.50 -16.01 -2.55
C TYR A 218 -10.51 -17.08 -3.01
N GLY A 219 -10.46 -18.21 -2.30
CA GLY A 219 -9.74 -19.43 -2.66
C GLY A 219 -8.23 -19.28 -2.70
N SER A 220 -7.67 -19.85 -3.76
CA SER A 220 -6.24 -20.04 -3.97
C SER A 220 -5.41 -18.75 -4.14
N ARG A 221 -6.03 -17.63 -4.35
CA ARG A 221 -5.32 -16.34 -4.48
C ARG A 221 -5.27 -15.55 -3.18
N ALA A 222 -5.92 -16.03 -2.15
CA ALA A 222 -6.09 -15.32 -0.87
C ALA A 222 -5.29 -15.91 0.29
N ALA A 223 -4.31 -16.79 0.01
CA ALA A 223 -3.42 -17.37 1.02
C ALA A 223 -2.71 -16.32 1.87
N ASN A 224 -2.33 -15.21 1.27
CA ASN A 224 -1.62 -14.12 1.92
C ASN A 224 -2.55 -13.02 2.46
N GLY A 225 -3.88 -13.31 2.55
CA GLY A 225 -4.89 -12.34 2.96
C GLY A 225 -5.49 -11.58 1.78
N VAL A 226 -6.47 -10.73 2.07
CA VAL A 226 -7.16 -9.90 1.07
C VAL A 226 -7.25 -8.47 1.57
N ILE A 227 -6.94 -7.52 0.71
CA ILE A 227 -7.22 -6.09 0.88
C ILE A 227 -8.40 -5.74 -0.02
N TYR A 228 -9.58 -5.58 0.58
CA TYR A 228 -10.81 -5.28 -0.12
C TYR A 228 -11.11 -3.79 -0.06
N ILE A 229 -11.13 -3.12 -1.20
CA ILE A 229 -11.38 -1.70 -1.35
C ILE A 229 -12.80 -1.49 -1.83
N THR A 230 -13.57 -0.73 -1.05
CA THR A 230 -14.90 -0.27 -1.45
C THR A 230 -14.81 1.18 -1.87
N THR A 231 -15.31 1.51 -3.05
CA THR A 231 -15.32 2.89 -3.55
C THR A 231 -16.62 3.60 -3.19
N LYS A 232 -16.57 4.93 -3.12
CA LYS A 232 -17.72 5.78 -2.80
C LYS A 232 -18.84 5.59 -3.81
N LYS A 233 -20.07 5.68 -3.35
CA LYS A 233 -21.29 5.58 -4.16
C LYS A 233 -22.25 6.71 -3.82
N GLY A 234 -23.23 6.96 -4.68
CA GLY A 234 -24.33 7.84 -4.39
C GLY A 234 -25.27 7.26 -3.32
N ARG A 235 -26.08 8.11 -2.72
CA ARG A 235 -27.09 7.73 -1.71
C ARG A 235 -28.48 8.00 -2.23
N SER A 236 -29.39 7.06 -1.99
CA SER A 236 -30.77 7.17 -2.43
C SER A 236 -31.47 8.33 -1.75
N GLY A 237 -32.19 9.16 -2.54
CA GLY A 237 -32.92 10.33 -2.05
C GLY A 237 -32.08 11.51 -1.59
N GLU A 238 -30.75 11.48 -1.82
CA GLU A 238 -29.80 12.57 -1.49
C GLU A 238 -29.70 13.55 -2.66
N LYS A 239 -29.75 14.87 -2.35
CA LYS A 239 -29.46 15.90 -3.35
C LYS A 239 -28.06 15.75 -3.89
N ALA A 240 -27.81 16.31 -5.07
CA ALA A 240 -26.46 16.37 -5.61
C ALA A 240 -25.54 17.17 -4.67
N GLN A 241 -24.49 16.53 -4.20
CA GLN A 241 -23.43 17.14 -3.40
C GLN A 241 -22.16 17.19 -4.25
N ILE A 242 -21.60 18.36 -4.42
CA ILE A 242 -20.38 18.62 -5.19
C ILE A 242 -19.28 18.96 -4.21
N SER A 243 -18.12 18.33 -4.36
CA SER A 243 -16.91 18.63 -3.58
C SER A 243 -15.75 18.94 -4.50
N VAL A 244 -15.04 20.01 -4.20
CA VAL A 244 -13.80 20.41 -4.86
C VAL A 244 -12.71 20.52 -3.82
N SER A 245 -11.57 19.90 -4.07
CA SER A 245 -10.43 19.93 -3.17
C SER A 245 -9.17 20.32 -3.94
N GLN A 246 -8.38 21.23 -3.39
CA GLN A 246 -7.08 21.61 -3.89
C GLN A 246 -6.04 21.44 -2.78
N LYS A 247 -4.97 20.67 -3.06
CA LYS A 247 -3.82 20.53 -2.17
C LYS A 247 -2.58 20.98 -2.91
N ILE A 248 -1.75 21.78 -2.24
CA ILE A 248 -0.47 22.27 -2.74
C ILE A 248 0.57 21.93 -1.69
N GLY A 249 1.71 21.43 -2.11
CA GLY A 249 2.75 21.05 -1.16
C GLY A 249 4.13 20.95 -1.80
N TRP A 250 5.07 20.49 -0.99
CA TRP A 250 6.42 20.21 -1.41
C TRP A 250 6.99 19.00 -0.67
N SER A 251 7.93 18.34 -1.32
CA SER A 251 8.68 17.21 -0.81
C SER A 251 10.15 17.58 -0.59
N GLN A 252 10.76 16.98 0.43
CA GLN A 252 12.20 17.03 0.70
C GLN A 252 12.68 15.69 1.22
N LEU A 253 13.98 15.44 1.28
CA LEU A 253 14.53 14.23 1.90
C LEU A 253 14.08 14.09 3.36
N ALA A 254 13.67 12.90 3.77
CA ALA A 254 13.24 12.64 5.15
C ALA A 254 14.41 12.67 6.14
N GLY A 255 15.64 12.40 5.67
CA GLY A 255 16.84 12.36 6.49
C GLY A 255 18.11 12.67 5.69
N LYS A 256 19.25 12.49 6.33
CA LYS A 256 20.57 12.51 5.67
C LYS A 256 20.81 11.16 5.00
N ILE A 257 21.39 11.16 3.81
CA ILE A 257 21.78 9.94 3.10
C ILE A 257 22.94 9.24 3.87
N SER A 258 23.90 10.02 4.34
CA SER A 258 25.05 9.50 5.09
C SER A 258 25.74 10.64 5.88
N ASN A 259 26.65 10.29 6.77
CA ASN A 259 27.45 11.22 7.56
C ASN A 259 28.86 11.36 7.00
N GLN A 260 28.98 12.11 5.89
CA GLN A 260 30.22 12.27 5.14
C GLN A 260 31.13 13.35 5.71
N MET A 261 32.43 13.24 5.43
CA MET A 261 33.42 14.28 5.74
C MET A 261 33.15 15.54 4.91
N ASN A 262 33.35 16.70 5.50
CA ASN A 262 33.45 17.96 4.77
C ASN A 262 34.84 18.11 4.09
N SER A 263 35.04 19.17 3.32
CA SER A 263 36.28 19.37 2.56
C SER A 263 37.52 19.39 3.44
N ASP A 264 37.48 20.08 4.57
CA ASP A 264 38.62 20.19 5.47
C ASP A 264 38.95 18.84 6.14
N GLU A 265 37.91 18.14 6.61
CA GLU A 265 38.07 16.82 7.22
C GLU A 265 38.62 15.79 6.21
N LEU A 266 38.12 15.78 4.97
CA LEU A 266 38.56 14.83 3.95
C LEU A 266 39.99 15.14 3.48
N LEU A 267 40.32 16.39 3.21
CA LEU A 267 41.66 16.80 2.78
C LEU A 267 42.71 16.48 3.84
N GLN A 268 42.39 16.77 5.12
CA GLN A 268 43.26 16.42 6.23
C GLN A 268 43.47 14.89 6.36
N PHE A 269 42.36 14.13 6.27
CA PHE A 269 42.38 12.67 6.29
C PHE A 269 43.22 12.10 5.14
N GLN A 270 43.06 12.63 3.92
CA GLN A 270 43.78 12.19 2.75
C GLN A 270 45.31 12.53 2.84
N LEU A 271 45.64 13.71 3.39
CA LEU A 271 47.05 14.09 3.59
C LEU A 271 47.73 13.21 4.64
N GLU A 272 47.08 12.98 5.79
CA GLU A 272 47.59 12.12 6.87
C GLU A 272 47.84 10.68 6.42
N ASN A 273 47.02 10.19 5.48
CA ASN A 273 47.15 8.82 4.95
C ASN A 273 47.93 8.73 3.64
N GLY A 274 48.59 9.82 3.21
CA GLY A 274 49.42 9.85 2.00
C GLY A 274 48.66 9.65 0.68
N ILE A 275 47.38 9.90 0.67
CA ILE A 275 46.51 9.77 -0.53
C ILE A 275 46.72 10.97 -1.45
N ILE A 276 46.92 12.16 -0.89
CA ILE A 276 47.23 13.39 -1.63
C ILE A 276 48.56 13.96 -1.16
N THR A 277 49.25 14.66 -2.06
CA THR A 277 50.50 15.34 -1.75
C THR A 277 50.24 16.66 -1.02
N PRO A 278 51.23 17.21 -0.25
CA PRO A 278 51.12 18.53 0.35
C PRO A 278 50.75 19.64 -0.65
N ASN A 279 51.29 19.55 -1.88
CA ASN A 279 50.95 20.54 -2.94
C ASN A 279 49.51 20.43 -3.40
N GLN A 280 48.96 19.23 -3.57
CA GLN A 280 47.55 19.01 -3.87
C GLN A 280 46.67 19.50 -2.72
N TYR A 281 47.03 19.22 -1.46
CA TYR A 281 46.34 19.73 -0.30
C TYR A 281 46.24 21.25 -0.32
N GLN A 282 47.36 21.94 -0.56
CA GLN A 282 47.39 23.44 -0.63
C GLN A 282 46.54 23.94 -1.81
N ALA A 283 46.60 23.29 -2.98
CA ALA A 283 45.83 23.67 -4.13
C ALA A 283 44.29 23.57 -3.85
N TYR A 284 43.82 22.47 -3.27
CA TYR A 284 42.40 22.30 -2.91
C TYR A 284 41.98 23.28 -1.81
N LYS A 285 42.85 23.52 -0.80
CA LYS A 285 42.56 24.49 0.27
C LYS A 285 42.48 25.93 -0.26
N LEU A 286 43.33 26.27 -1.22
CA LEU A 286 43.32 27.60 -1.86
C LEU A 286 42.04 27.80 -2.72
N HIS A 287 41.60 26.75 -3.41
CA HIS A 287 40.35 26.77 -4.17
C HIS A 287 39.12 26.95 -3.26
N GLY A 288 39.12 26.32 -2.08
CA GLY A 288 38.16 26.53 -1.00
C GLY A 288 36.77 25.94 -1.23
N ALA A 289 36.57 25.05 -2.22
CA ALA A 289 35.31 24.39 -2.43
C ALA A 289 34.95 23.44 -1.28
N ASN A 290 33.68 23.47 -0.86
CA ASN A 290 33.10 22.56 0.14
C ASN A 290 31.66 22.26 -0.23
N THR A 291 31.51 21.40 -1.23
CA THR A 291 30.24 21.08 -1.87
C THR A 291 29.42 20.12 -1.02
N ASP A 292 28.23 20.53 -0.62
CA ASP A 292 27.21 19.64 -0.05
C ASP A 292 26.48 18.93 -1.21
N TRP A 293 26.95 17.74 -1.56
CA TRP A 293 26.44 16.97 -2.70
C TRP A 293 24.99 16.55 -2.51
N GLN A 294 24.54 16.33 -1.28
CA GLN A 294 23.14 16.05 -1.00
C GLN A 294 22.25 17.23 -1.41
N LYS A 295 22.64 18.47 -1.08
CA LYS A 295 21.90 19.66 -1.51
C LYS A 295 22.06 19.94 -3.00
N TYR A 296 23.16 19.50 -3.60
CA TYR A 296 23.40 19.68 -5.03
C TYR A 296 22.46 18.79 -5.86
N PHE A 297 22.36 17.51 -5.53
CA PHE A 297 21.57 16.54 -6.30
C PHE A 297 20.09 16.57 -5.97
N PHE A 298 19.70 16.90 -4.73
CA PHE A 298 18.32 16.81 -4.26
C PHE A 298 17.72 18.19 -3.98
N ASP A 299 16.50 18.38 -4.46
CA ASP A 299 15.71 19.57 -4.20
C ASP A 299 15.16 19.54 -2.76
N ASN A 300 15.20 20.70 -2.08
CA ASN A 300 14.61 20.82 -0.75
C ASN A 300 13.12 21.18 -0.77
N ALA A 301 12.54 21.40 -1.95
CA ALA A 301 11.16 21.84 -2.10
C ALA A 301 10.57 21.37 -3.44
N ALA A 302 10.68 20.06 -3.76
CA ALA A 302 10.08 19.51 -4.96
C ALA A 302 8.54 19.66 -4.90
N PRO A 303 7.91 20.39 -5.82
CA PRO A 303 6.49 20.74 -5.73
C PRO A 303 5.59 19.55 -5.98
N MET A 304 4.45 19.56 -5.30
CA MET A 304 3.35 18.61 -5.50
C MET A 304 2.02 19.35 -5.52
N TYR A 305 1.11 18.87 -6.37
CA TYR A 305 -0.24 19.40 -6.53
C TYR A 305 -1.24 18.25 -6.61
N ASN A 306 -2.39 18.40 -5.96
CA ASN A 306 -3.51 17.47 -6.09
C ASN A 306 -4.81 18.26 -6.17
N THR A 307 -5.57 18.06 -7.25
CA THR A 307 -6.87 18.69 -7.49
C THR A 307 -7.90 17.60 -7.67
N ASP A 308 -8.94 17.63 -6.84
CA ASP A 308 -10.02 16.65 -6.87
C ASP A 308 -11.36 17.34 -7.05
N PHE A 309 -12.18 16.76 -7.91
CA PHE A 309 -13.58 17.08 -8.09
C PHE A 309 -14.40 15.81 -7.85
N SER A 310 -15.50 15.91 -7.12
CA SER A 310 -16.45 14.81 -7.03
C SER A 310 -17.87 15.31 -6.93
N MET A 311 -18.80 14.52 -7.46
CA MET A 311 -20.24 14.75 -7.37
C MET A 311 -20.94 13.45 -7.02
N ARG A 312 -21.80 13.47 -6.00
CA ARG A 312 -22.63 12.33 -5.61
C ARG A 312 -24.07 12.77 -5.39
N GLY A 313 -24.98 11.84 -5.59
CA GLY A 313 -26.39 12.08 -5.33
C GLY A 313 -27.23 10.88 -5.73
N GLY A 314 -28.54 11.03 -5.68
CA GLY A 314 -29.41 9.98 -6.17
C GLY A 314 -30.87 10.25 -5.96
N SER A 315 -31.69 9.68 -6.84
CA SER A 315 -33.14 9.54 -6.67
C SER A 315 -33.47 8.31 -5.82
N GLU A 316 -34.75 7.97 -5.66
CA GLU A 316 -35.15 6.73 -5.00
C GLU A 316 -34.68 5.47 -5.79
N THR A 317 -34.53 5.59 -7.10
CA THR A 317 -34.25 4.47 -8.00
C THR A 317 -32.84 4.47 -8.53
N THR A 318 -32.14 5.60 -8.62
CA THR A 318 -30.83 5.68 -9.24
C THR A 318 -29.90 6.51 -8.38
N THR A 319 -28.72 5.98 -8.09
CA THR A 319 -27.67 6.67 -7.36
C THR A 319 -26.41 6.78 -8.21
N TYR A 320 -25.68 7.87 -8.05
CA TYR A 320 -24.46 8.13 -8.81
C TYR A 320 -23.38 8.76 -7.95
N PHE A 321 -22.14 8.42 -8.30
CA PHE A 321 -20.91 9.09 -7.86
C PHE A 321 -19.99 9.26 -9.07
N VAL A 322 -19.51 10.46 -9.29
CA VAL A 322 -18.57 10.79 -10.35
C VAL A 322 -17.44 11.59 -9.73
N SER A 323 -16.19 11.25 -10.07
CA SER A 323 -15.01 12.02 -9.66
C SER A 323 -14.00 12.18 -10.79
N ALA A 324 -13.27 13.28 -10.75
CA ALA A 324 -12.11 13.55 -11.59
C ALA A 324 -10.99 14.08 -10.71
N SER A 325 -9.76 13.59 -10.92
CA SER A 325 -8.61 14.09 -10.19
C SER A 325 -7.39 14.26 -11.06
N TYR A 326 -6.56 15.23 -10.68
CA TYR A 326 -5.24 15.47 -11.23
C TYR A 326 -4.23 15.55 -10.09
N MET A 327 -3.19 14.75 -10.17
CA MET A 327 -2.07 14.77 -9.24
C MET A 327 -0.76 14.94 -10.00
N LYS A 328 0.09 15.84 -9.50
CA LYS A 328 1.46 16.02 -9.97
C LYS A 328 2.41 15.99 -8.80
N GLN A 329 3.47 15.23 -8.89
CA GLN A 329 4.57 15.20 -7.94
C GLN A 329 5.90 15.19 -8.70
N ASN A 330 6.77 16.14 -8.39
CA ASN A 330 8.11 16.18 -8.94
C ASN A 330 9.06 15.36 -8.04
N ASN A 331 10.08 14.75 -8.65
CA ASN A 331 11.16 14.12 -7.93
C ASN A 331 12.07 15.14 -7.25
N LEU A 332 12.77 14.70 -6.22
CA LEU A 332 13.78 15.51 -5.54
C LEU A 332 14.98 15.83 -6.42
N THR A 333 15.31 14.99 -7.39
CA THR A 333 16.44 15.16 -8.32
C THR A 333 16.17 16.15 -9.44
N ARG A 334 15.00 16.77 -9.50
CA ARG A 334 14.59 17.79 -10.51
C ARG A 334 14.47 17.27 -11.94
N VAL A 335 14.61 15.99 -12.17
CA VAL A 335 14.52 15.37 -13.52
C VAL A 335 13.22 14.59 -13.67
N GLY A 336 12.90 13.77 -12.70
CA GLY A 336 11.73 12.92 -12.71
C GLY A 336 10.44 13.63 -12.29
N HIS A 337 9.32 13.05 -12.69
CA HIS A 337 7.99 13.45 -12.24
C HIS A 337 6.99 12.31 -12.37
N PHE A 338 5.89 12.45 -11.64
CA PHE A 338 4.71 11.62 -11.73
C PHE A 338 3.47 12.48 -11.88
N ASN A 339 2.75 12.32 -13.00
CA ASN A 339 1.45 12.93 -13.25
C ASN A 339 0.40 11.82 -13.33
N ARG A 340 -0.73 11.99 -12.64
CA ARG A 340 -1.85 11.06 -12.67
C ARG A 340 -3.16 11.80 -12.91
N TYR A 341 -3.93 11.33 -13.88
CA TYR A 341 -5.28 11.79 -14.19
C TYR A 341 -6.22 10.62 -13.95
N THR A 342 -7.24 10.83 -13.13
CA THR A 342 -8.20 9.77 -12.78
C THR A 342 -9.62 10.25 -13.07
N LEU A 343 -10.40 9.41 -13.72
CA LEU A 343 -11.83 9.59 -13.89
C LEU A 343 -12.54 8.36 -13.36
N ARG A 344 -13.51 8.54 -12.47
CA ARG A 344 -14.34 7.47 -11.92
C ARG A 344 -15.82 7.78 -12.08
N SER A 345 -16.60 6.74 -12.35
CA SER A 345 -18.07 6.80 -12.38
C SER A 345 -18.66 5.54 -11.76
N ASN A 346 -19.49 5.71 -10.75
CA ASN A 346 -20.24 4.63 -10.10
C ASN A 346 -21.71 4.93 -10.22
N LEU A 347 -22.44 4.10 -10.94
CA LEU A 347 -23.87 4.21 -11.19
C LEU A 347 -24.57 2.94 -10.69
N GLU A 348 -25.63 3.11 -9.91
CA GLU A 348 -26.48 2.00 -9.47
C GLU A 348 -27.94 2.38 -9.72
N THR A 349 -28.70 1.51 -10.37
CA THR A 349 -30.11 1.77 -10.68
C THR A 349 -30.98 0.57 -10.37
N LYS A 350 -32.15 0.84 -9.76
CA LYS A 350 -33.16 -0.14 -9.37
C LYS A 350 -34.46 0.16 -10.14
N PRO A 351 -34.55 -0.20 -11.43
CA PRO A 351 -35.73 0.10 -12.24
C PRO A 351 -36.99 -0.61 -11.74
N LYS A 352 -36.82 -1.71 -11.03
CA LYS A 352 -37.86 -2.47 -10.32
C LYS A 352 -37.36 -2.87 -8.94
N SER A 353 -38.25 -3.12 -8.00
CA SER A 353 -37.88 -3.56 -6.65
C SER A 353 -37.12 -4.87 -6.59
N TRP A 354 -37.30 -5.72 -7.58
CA TRP A 354 -36.65 -7.02 -7.73
C TRP A 354 -35.42 -7.00 -8.64
N LEU A 355 -35.08 -5.89 -9.32
CA LEU A 355 -34.02 -5.78 -10.32
C LEU A 355 -33.10 -4.60 -10.02
N ASN A 356 -31.81 -4.86 -9.89
CA ASN A 356 -30.77 -3.86 -9.68
C ASN A 356 -29.63 -4.04 -10.67
N PHE A 357 -29.19 -2.97 -11.30
CA PHE A 357 -27.99 -2.89 -12.13
C PHE A 357 -26.97 -1.93 -11.51
N GLY A 358 -25.71 -2.28 -11.64
CA GLY A 358 -24.63 -1.40 -11.26
C GLY A 358 -23.50 -1.39 -12.27
N LEU A 359 -22.94 -0.21 -12.50
CA LEU A 359 -21.75 0.00 -13.31
C LEU A 359 -20.79 0.88 -12.51
N LYS A 360 -19.60 0.36 -12.24
CA LYS A 360 -18.52 1.06 -11.58
C LYS A 360 -17.31 1.01 -12.48
N GLN A 361 -16.75 2.14 -12.82
CA GLN A 361 -15.62 2.22 -13.72
C GLN A 361 -14.66 3.32 -13.36
N SER A 362 -13.40 3.11 -13.64
CA SER A 362 -12.31 4.04 -13.43
C SER A 362 -11.33 3.94 -14.57
N VAL A 363 -10.93 5.09 -15.12
CA VAL A 363 -9.85 5.22 -16.09
C VAL A 363 -8.77 6.07 -15.42
N VAL A 364 -7.56 5.59 -15.48
CA VAL A 364 -6.38 6.30 -14.98
C VAL A 364 -5.38 6.44 -16.12
N TYR A 365 -4.90 7.65 -16.36
CA TYR A 365 -3.76 7.90 -17.20
C TYR A 365 -2.61 8.40 -16.35
N THR A 366 -1.41 7.82 -16.53
CA THR A 366 -0.20 8.30 -15.89
C THR A 366 0.85 8.69 -16.93
N ASP A 367 1.56 9.77 -16.63
CA ASP A 367 2.76 10.19 -17.33
C ASP A 367 3.87 10.32 -16.28
N ARG A 368 4.88 9.49 -16.40
CA ARG A 368 5.99 9.47 -15.47
C ARG A 368 7.32 9.49 -16.21
N ARG A 369 8.21 10.29 -15.69
CA ARG A 369 9.61 10.28 -16.05
C ARG A 369 10.39 9.76 -14.85
N ALA A 370 10.99 8.61 -15.00
CA ALA A 370 11.90 8.06 -14.01
C ALA A 370 13.33 8.47 -14.35
N GLU A 371 14.21 8.34 -13.39
CA GLU A 371 15.64 8.49 -13.59
C GLU A 371 16.25 7.12 -13.89
N ALA A 372 17.19 7.09 -14.82
CA ALA A 372 17.87 5.86 -15.17
C ALA A 372 18.99 5.60 -14.16
N PHE A 373 18.74 4.74 -13.20
CA PHE A 373 19.79 4.24 -12.31
C PHE A 373 20.19 2.83 -12.70
N ALA A 374 21.48 2.58 -12.68
CA ALA A 374 21.92 1.22 -12.57
C ALA A 374 21.71 0.78 -11.10
N SER A 375 20.63 0.05 -10.83
CA SER A 375 20.48 -0.68 -9.58
C SER A 375 21.28 -1.97 -9.69
N GLY A 376 22.27 -2.15 -8.84
CA GLY A 376 23.07 -3.38 -8.83
C GLY A 376 24.07 -3.40 -7.68
N ASN A 377 24.45 -4.60 -7.27
CA ASN A 377 25.34 -4.86 -6.15
C ASN A 377 26.81 -4.40 -6.35
N LYS A 378 27.11 -3.68 -7.44
CA LYS A 378 28.47 -3.20 -7.75
C LYS A 378 28.47 -1.70 -7.97
N ILE A 379 29.31 -0.99 -7.26
CA ILE A 379 29.57 0.45 -7.45
C ILE A 379 30.34 0.75 -8.73
N GLU A 380 31.09 -0.19 -9.26
CA GLU A 380 31.82 0.00 -10.52
C GLU A 380 30.87 0.42 -11.64
N GLY A 381 30.87 1.70 -11.99
CA GLY A 381 29.97 2.32 -12.95
C GLY A 381 28.74 3.00 -12.39
N ASN A 382 28.48 2.96 -11.08
CA ASN A 382 27.23 3.48 -10.47
C ASN A 382 27.29 4.95 -10.03
N THR A 383 28.31 5.70 -10.41
CA THR A 383 28.38 7.16 -10.24
C THR A 383 27.28 7.92 -11.00
N SER A 384 26.43 7.21 -11.74
CA SER A 384 25.20 7.75 -12.35
C SER A 384 23.99 7.72 -11.41
N ASN A 385 24.15 7.21 -10.19
CA ASN A 385 23.08 7.22 -9.17
C ASN A 385 23.28 8.42 -8.22
N PRO A 386 22.35 9.37 -8.11
CA PRO A 386 22.52 10.58 -7.31
C PRO A 386 22.66 10.30 -5.81
N VAL A 387 22.12 9.19 -5.31
CA VAL A 387 22.29 8.78 -3.90
C VAL A 387 23.74 8.37 -3.66
N VAL A 388 24.27 7.51 -4.55
CA VAL A 388 25.68 7.07 -4.48
C VAL A 388 26.62 8.27 -4.68
N SER A 389 26.36 9.11 -5.67
CA SER A 389 27.18 10.31 -5.91
C SER A 389 27.16 11.28 -4.73
N ALA A 390 26.03 11.41 -4.02
CA ALA A 390 25.93 12.29 -2.87
C ALA A 390 26.80 11.88 -1.68
N PHE A 391 27.13 10.59 -1.51
CA PHE A 391 28.02 10.17 -0.45
C PHE A 391 29.45 9.83 -0.92
N MET A 392 29.66 9.56 -2.23
CA MET A 392 30.98 9.21 -2.77
C MET A 392 31.78 10.42 -3.27
N TYR A 393 31.11 11.47 -3.75
CA TYR A 393 31.85 12.60 -4.35
C TYR A 393 32.60 13.42 -3.32
N ALA A 394 33.86 13.75 -3.64
CA ALA A 394 34.68 14.55 -2.75
C ALA A 394 34.13 15.99 -2.63
N PRO A 395 33.99 16.55 -1.42
CA PRO A 395 33.39 17.85 -1.22
C PRO A 395 34.25 19.01 -1.75
N TYR A 396 35.55 18.80 -2.01
CA TYR A 396 36.40 19.78 -2.66
C TYR A 396 36.28 19.79 -4.19
N TRP A 397 35.49 18.89 -4.82
CA TRP A 397 35.10 19.05 -6.22
C TRP A 397 34.11 20.18 -6.36
N ASP A 398 34.29 21.05 -7.36
CA ASP A 398 33.48 22.26 -7.50
C ASP A 398 32.52 22.17 -8.72
N PRO A 399 31.22 22.03 -8.49
CA PRO A 399 30.20 22.05 -9.55
C PRO A 399 29.82 23.47 -10.00
N TYR A 400 30.28 24.49 -9.28
CA TYR A 400 29.86 25.89 -9.49
C TYR A 400 30.93 26.72 -10.22
N SER A 401 32.11 26.17 -10.49
CA SER A 401 33.17 26.83 -11.22
C SER A 401 32.72 27.15 -12.66
N GLU A 402 33.39 28.15 -13.30
CA GLU A 402 33.13 28.49 -14.71
C GLU A 402 33.44 27.34 -15.67
N LYS A 403 34.44 26.52 -15.36
CA LYS A 403 34.73 25.28 -16.09
C LYS A 403 33.57 24.29 -15.95
N ALA A 404 33.10 23.99 -14.76
CA ALA A 404 32.03 23.04 -14.53
C ALA A 404 30.71 23.48 -15.18
N LYS A 405 30.38 24.76 -15.13
CA LYS A 405 29.19 25.31 -15.81
C LYS A 405 29.27 25.17 -17.33
N LYS A 406 30.46 25.33 -17.93
CA LYS A 406 30.67 25.23 -19.36
C LYS A 406 30.79 23.81 -19.88
N THR A 407 31.46 22.91 -19.14
CA THR A 407 31.80 21.56 -19.59
C THR A 407 30.92 20.48 -18.98
N HIS A 408 30.15 20.80 -17.94
CA HIS A 408 29.39 19.87 -17.12
C HIS A 408 30.30 18.79 -16.45
N ILE A 409 31.60 19.05 -16.35
CA ILE A 409 32.59 18.25 -15.63
C ILE A 409 33.03 19.03 -14.41
N PHE A 410 32.89 18.46 -13.23
CA PHE A 410 33.29 19.15 -11.98
C PHE A 410 34.80 19.40 -11.96
N ASP A 411 35.20 20.49 -11.33
CA ASP A 411 36.64 20.75 -11.14
C ASP A 411 37.29 19.71 -10.25
N PHE A 412 38.55 19.44 -10.55
CA PHE A 412 39.42 18.42 -9.90
C PHE A 412 38.99 16.98 -10.11
N THR A 413 38.12 16.72 -11.09
CA THR A 413 37.67 15.35 -11.40
C THR A 413 37.30 15.23 -12.88
N GLN A 414 37.06 14.01 -13.33
CA GLN A 414 36.50 13.71 -14.67
C GLN A 414 34.99 13.36 -14.56
N GLN A 415 34.38 13.54 -13.39
CA GLN A 415 32.97 13.22 -13.20
C GLN A 415 32.07 14.29 -13.79
N TYR A 416 31.07 13.85 -14.53
CA TYR A 416 30.05 14.70 -15.11
C TYR A 416 28.94 15.01 -14.12
N ASP A 417 28.24 16.14 -14.33
CA ASP A 417 27.01 16.45 -13.61
C ASP A 417 25.93 15.44 -13.96
N PHE A 418 25.58 14.61 -12.98
CA PHE A 418 24.55 13.59 -13.14
C PHE A 418 23.18 14.19 -13.53
N ASN A 419 22.76 15.29 -12.93
CA ASN A 419 21.47 15.91 -13.23
C ASN A 419 21.41 16.42 -14.67
N TRP A 420 22.54 16.97 -15.18
CA TRP A 420 22.67 17.36 -16.57
C TRP A 420 22.59 16.16 -17.51
N LEU A 421 23.33 15.08 -17.22
CA LEU A 421 23.27 13.85 -18.00
C LEU A 421 21.85 13.28 -18.11
N GLN A 422 21.13 13.21 -17.00
CA GLN A 422 19.76 12.68 -16.98
C GLN A 422 18.77 13.60 -17.69
N ARG A 423 18.95 14.93 -17.59
CA ARG A 423 18.02 15.90 -18.17
C ARG A 423 18.20 16.05 -19.69
N GLU A 424 19.46 16.15 -20.14
CA GLU A 424 19.80 16.50 -21.51
C GLU A 424 20.18 15.30 -22.39
N MET A 425 20.75 14.25 -21.78
CA MET A 425 21.36 13.14 -22.51
C MET A 425 20.54 11.84 -22.45
N ARG A 426 19.55 11.76 -21.56
CA ARG A 426 18.71 10.56 -21.38
C ARG A 426 17.23 10.90 -21.35
N GLN A 427 16.43 9.98 -21.83
CA GLN A 427 14.98 10.06 -21.74
C GLN A 427 14.43 8.70 -21.29
N TYR A 428 13.72 8.69 -20.18
CA TYR A 428 13.06 7.50 -19.65
C TYR A 428 11.63 7.89 -19.26
N LYS A 429 10.68 7.54 -20.12
CA LYS A 429 9.26 7.84 -19.93
C LYS A 429 8.45 6.57 -19.89
N THR A 430 7.45 6.54 -19.04
CA THR A 430 6.42 5.53 -19.02
C THR A 430 5.06 6.21 -19.00
N ASN A 431 4.20 5.78 -19.91
CA ASN A 431 2.80 6.19 -19.95
C ASN A 431 1.93 4.96 -19.75
N ASP A 432 1.03 5.02 -18.76
CA ASP A 432 0.09 3.94 -18.51
C ASP A 432 -1.35 4.43 -18.74
N ILE A 433 -2.17 3.60 -19.38
CA ILE A 433 -3.63 3.73 -19.34
C ILE A 433 -4.14 2.51 -18.60
N ILE A 434 -4.85 2.75 -17.49
CA ILE A 434 -5.37 1.69 -16.64
C ILE A 434 -6.89 1.82 -16.60
N TYR A 435 -7.57 0.75 -16.93
CA TYR A 435 -9.02 0.63 -16.81
C TYR A 435 -9.38 -0.39 -15.74
N ASN A 436 -10.26 0.00 -14.82
CA ASN A 436 -10.86 -0.93 -13.86
C ASN A 436 -12.38 -0.73 -13.89
N GLY A 437 -13.11 -1.77 -14.29
CA GLY A 437 -14.55 -1.72 -14.45
C GLY A 437 -15.24 -2.94 -13.85
N VAL A 438 -16.40 -2.71 -13.23
CA VAL A 438 -17.29 -3.73 -12.68
C VAL A 438 -18.71 -3.41 -13.13
N ALA A 439 -19.33 -4.33 -13.86
CA ALA A 439 -20.74 -4.27 -14.19
C ALA A 439 -21.45 -5.46 -13.53
N TYR A 440 -22.62 -5.24 -12.97
CA TYR A 440 -23.42 -6.32 -12.40
C TYR A 440 -24.90 -6.16 -12.62
N ALA A 441 -25.60 -7.30 -12.69
CA ALA A 441 -27.04 -7.42 -12.63
C ALA A 441 -27.43 -8.28 -11.42
N GLN A 442 -28.39 -7.82 -10.64
CA GLN A 442 -28.89 -8.52 -9.46
C GLN A 442 -30.40 -8.62 -9.52
N ILE A 443 -30.89 -9.83 -9.30
CA ILE A 443 -32.32 -10.14 -9.30
C ILE A 443 -32.70 -10.67 -7.91
N THR A 444 -33.81 -10.19 -7.35
CA THR A 444 -34.39 -10.68 -6.10
C THR A 444 -35.78 -11.30 -6.42
N PRO A 445 -35.83 -12.57 -6.84
CA PRO A 445 -37.05 -13.20 -7.33
C PRO A 445 -38.15 -13.28 -6.26
N PHE A 446 -37.74 -13.52 -5.01
CA PHE A 446 -38.61 -13.55 -3.84
C PHE A 446 -37.82 -13.15 -2.59
N LYS A 447 -38.50 -12.89 -1.49
CA LYS A 447 -37.89 -12.41 -0.24
C LYS A 447 -36.80 -13.35 0.23
N GLY A 448 -35.60 -12.80 0.44
CA GLY A 448 -34.42 -13.51 0.92
C GLY A 448 -33.56 -14.12 -0.18
N MET A 449 -34.02 -14.32 -1.40
CA MET A 449 -33.24 -14.82 -2.53
C MET A 449 -32.62 -13.69 -3.33
N THR A 450 -31.33 -13.79 -3.59
CA THR A 450 -30.58 -12.84 -4.43
C THR A 450 -29.73 -13.62 -5.44
N LEU A 451 -29.95 -13.38 -6.71
CA LEU A 451 -29.13 -13.86 -7.81
C LEU A 451 -28.33 -12.69 -8.36
N LYS A 452 -27.01 -12.84 -8.47
CA LYS A 452 -26.14 -11.78 -8.99
C LYS A 452 -25.16 -12.34 -9.99
N SER A 453 -25.06 -11.70 -11.15
CA SER A 453 -23.99 -11.89 -12.13
C SER A 453 -23.17 -10.63 -12.21
N GLN A 454 -21.85 -10.75 -12.09
CA GLN A 454 -20.90 -9.64 -12.10
C GLN A 454 -19.79 -9.92 -13.10
N LEU A 455 -19.52 -8.93 -13.94
CA LEU A 455 -18.39 -8.92 -14.86
C LEU A 455 -17.39 -7.87 -14.40
N GLY A 456 -16.14 -8.27 -14.17
CA GLY A 456 -15.01 -7.39 -13.86
C GLY A 456 -14.01 -7.36 -15.01
N LEU A 457 -13.45 -6.20 -15.29
CA LEU A 457 -12.34 -6.00 -16.21
C LEU A 457 -11.30 -5.11 -15.55
N TYR A 458 -10.08 -5.61 -15.42
CA TYR A 458 -8.89 -4.83 -15.14
C TYR A 458 -7.95 -4.91 -16.33
N ALA A 459 -7.57 -3.78 -16.90
CA ALA A 459 -6.70 -3.74 -18.08
C ALA A 459 -5.66 -2.63 -17.92
N THR A 460 -4.44 -2.91 -18.37
CA THR A 460 -3.35 -1.96 -18.44
C THR A 460 -2.78 -1.91 -19.85
N ASP A 461 -2.46 -0.71 -20.32
CA ASP A 461 -1.75 -0.43 -21.55
C ASP A 461 -0.57 0.45 -21.20
N THR A 462 0.66 -0.05 -21.32
CA THR A 462 1.89 0.60 -20.89
C THR A 462 2.79 0.85 -22.10
N ARG A 463 3.21 2.08 -22.28
CA ARG A 463 4.25 2.47 -23.25
C ARG A 463 5.48 2.96 -22.50
N ASN A 464 6.62 2.34 -22.76
CA ASN A 464 7.93 2.78 -22.27
C ASN A 464 8.73 3.36 -23.44
N THR A 465 9.34 4.51 -23.22
CA THR A 465 10.26 5.15 -24.14
C THR A 465 11.56 5.42 -23.42
N GLN A 466 12.66 4.88 -23.95
CA GLN A 466 14.01 5.12 -23.46
C GLN A 466 14.86 5.62 -24.62
N ALA A 467 15.69 6.62 -24.36
CA ALA A 467 16.65 7.09 -25.35
C ALA A 467 17.89 7.66 -24.69
N VAL A 468 19.02 7.52 -25.39
CA VAL A 468 20.30 8.06 -24.98
C VAL A 468 20.89 8.85 -26.15
N SER A 469 21.33 10.07 -25.84
CA SER A 469 21.92 11.01 -26.79
C SER A 469 23.24 10.49 -27.36
N PRO A 470 23.53 10.75 -28.66
CA PRO A 470 24.87 10.50 -29.23
C PRO A 470 25.97 11.33 -28.56
N GLU A 471 25.63 12.43 -27.90
CA GLU A 471 26.57 13.26 -27.14
C GLU A 471 26.83 12.77 -25.73
N MET A 472 26.18 11.67 -25.32
CA MET A 472 26.38 11.08 -23.99
C MET A 472 27.83 10.61 -23.84
N PRO A 473 28.56 11.04 -22.82
CA PRO A 473 29.93 10.59 -22.57
C PRO A 473 30.03 9.06 -22.47
N GLY A 474 31.00 8.48 -23.21
CA GLY A 474 31.23 7.03 -23.24
C GLY A 474 30.27 6.26 -24.17
N VAL A 475 29.41 6.91 -24.92
CA VAL A 475 28.51 6.30 -25.91
C VAL A 475 29.05 6.57 -27.31
N THR A 476 29.13 5.53 -28.15
CA THR A 476 29.64 5.65 -29.53
C THR A 476 28.59 6.17 -30.49
N SER A 477 27.30 5.88 -30.23
CA SER A 477 26.16 6.42 -30.99
C SER A 477 24.93 6.45 -30.08
N GLY A 478 24.02 7.39 -30.36
CA GLY A 478 22.74 7.45 -29.66
C GLY A 478 21.87 6.23 -29.98
N TRP A 479 20.96 5.89 -29.08
CA TRP A 479 20.00 4.82 -29.26
C TRP A 479 18.64 5.18 -28.69
N ALA A 480 17.60 4.55 -29.19
CA ALA A 480 16.24 4.64 -28.65
C ALA A 480 15.63 3.25 -28.54
N TYR A 481 14.88 3.03 -27.46
CA TYR A 481 14.10 1.82 -27.22
C TYR A 481 12.65 2.20 -26.93
N GLU A 482 11.72 1.59 -27.62
CA GLU A 482 10.31 1.70 -27.29
C GLU A 482 9.72 0.30 -27.04
N SER A 483 8.95 0.19 -25.97
CA SER A 483 8.17 -1.03 -25.70
C SER A 483 6.72 -0.69 -25.43
N HIS A 484 5.87 -1.61 -25.83
CA HIS A 484 4.45 -1.57 -25.57
C HIS A 484 3.99 -2.88 -24.91
N GLY A 485 3.33 -2.75 -23.77
CA GLY A 485 2.77 -3.87 -23.02
C GLY A 485 1.28 -3.68 -22.79
N ARG A 486 0.49 -4.71 -23.04
CA ARG A 486 -0.93 -4.75 -22.70
C ARG A 486 -1.24 -5.96 -21.87
N SER A 487 -1.91 -5.77 -20.74
CA SER A 487 -2.44 -6.84 -19.93
C SER A 487 -3.93 -6.66 -19.65
N SER A 488 -4.65 -7.77 -19.51
CA SER A 488 -6.06 -7.74 -19.15
C SER A 488 -6.41 -8.92 -18.25
N LEU A 489 -7.29 -8.66 -17.29
CA LEU A 489 -7.84 -9.64 -16.36
C LEU A 489 -9.37 -9.51 -16.39
N TRP A 490 -10.03 -10.52 -17.00
CA TRP A 490 -11.46 -10.65 -17.02
C TRP A 490 -11.90 -11.56 -15.88
N THR A 491 -12.94 -11.15 -15.17
CA THR A 491 -13.54 -11.95 -14.10
C THR A 491 -15.05 -11.97 -14.29
N ILE A 492 -15.62 -13.15 -14.35
CA ILE A 492 -17.08 -13.34 -14.30
C ILE A 492 -17.42 -14.10 -13.03
N THR A 493 -18.34 -13.54 -12.22
CA THR A 493 -18.76 -14.15 -10.96
C THR A 493 -20.28 -14.23 -10.91
N ASN A 494 -20.81 -15.43 -10.76
CA ASN A 494 -22.23 -15.69 -10.61
C ASN A 494 -22.50 -16.21 -9.20
N THR A 495 -23.44 -15.60 -8.49
CA THR A 495 -23.78 -16.00 -7.12
C THR A 495 -25.29 -16.12 -6.94
N ALA A 496 -25.66 -17.09 -6.09
CA ALA A 496 -27.01 -17.27 -5.59
C ALA A 496 -26.97 -17.26 -4.06
N GLU A 497 -27.56 -16.26 -3.44
CA GLU A 497 -27.64 -16.10 -1.98
C GLU A 497 -29.09 -16.25 -1.52
N TYR A 498 -29.28 -17.06 -0.47
CA TYR A 498 -30.59 -17.22 0.17
C TYR A 498 -30.48 -16.97 1.67
N LYS A 499 -31.22 -15.95 2.13
CA LYS A 499 -31.31 -15.55 3.54
C LYS A 499 -32.71 -15.85 4.07
N PHE A 500 -32.76 -16.60 5.16
CA PHE A 500 -34.03 -16.89 5.84
C PHE A 500 -33.84 -16.97 7.35
N SER A 501 -34.94 -16.75 8.07
CA SER A 501 -34.99 -16.85 9.52
C SER A 501 -36.11 -17.79 9.92
N ILE A 502 -35.84 -18.66 10.87
CA ILE A 502 -36.82 -19.59 11.45
C ILE A 502 -37.06 -19.17 12.90
N ALA A 503 -38.33 -18.94 13.26
CA ALA A 503 -38.75 -18.53 14.61
C ALA A 503 -38.01 -17.29 15.15
N ASP A 504 -37.53 -16.39 14.27
CA ASP A 504 -36.74 -15.18 14.55
C ASP A 504 -35.45 -15.42 15.37
N LYS A 505 -35.11 -16.68 15.60
CA LYS A 505 -33.95 -17.11 16.40
C LYS A 505 -32.85 -17.75 15.55
N HIS A 506 -33.19 -18.42 14.50
CA HIS A 506 -32.30 -19.15 13.63
C HIS A 506 -32.12 -18.39 12.32
N ASN A 507 -31.04 -17.63 12.18
CA ASN A 507 -30.73 -16.90 10.96
C ASN A 507 -29.75 -17.70 10.11
N VAL A 508 -30.14 -18.03 8.90
CA VAL A 508 -29.35 -18.80 7.94
C VAL A 508 -29.08 -17.97 6.69
N THR A 509 -27.84 -17.98 6.23
CA THR A 509 -27.46 -17.46 4.90
C THR A 509 -26.70 -18.53 4.16
N LEU A 510 -27.23 -18.92 3.00
CA LEU A 510 -26.56 -19.85 2.10
C LEU A 510 -26.11 -19.09 0.86
N LEU A 511 -24.88 -19.31 0.43
CA LEU A 511 -24.30 -18.72 -0.77
C LEU A 511 -23.70 -19.84 -1.61
N LEU A 512 -24.07 -19.87 -2.88
CA LEU A 512 -23.41 -20.67 -3.90
C LEU A 512 -22.86 -19.75 -4.97
N GLY A 513 -21.70 -20.09 -5.53
CA GLY A 513 -21.09 -19.26 -6.54
C GLY A 513 -20.21 -20.03 -7.52
N GLN A 514 -20.04 -19.41 -8.67
CA GLN A 514 -19.12 -19.81 -9.72
C GLN A 514 -18.33 -18.59 -10.14
N GLU A 515 -17.02 -18.76 -10.35
CA GLU A 515 -16.12 -17.71 -10.82
C GLU A 515 -15.25 -18.23 -11.96
N GLY A 516 -15.19 -17.46 -13.05
CA GLY A 516 -14.24 -17.64 -14.14
C GLY A 516 -13.31 -16.46 -14.24
N ILE A 517 -12.01 -16.71 -14.41
CA ILE A 517 -11.00 -15.67 -14.57
C ILE A 517 -10.15 -15.99 -15.79
N LYS A 518 -9.86 -14.97 -16.59
CA LYS A 518 -8.96 -15.05 -17.74
C LYS A 518 -7.99 -13.89 -17.70
N GLY A 519 -6.71 -14.21 -17.48
CA GLY A 519 -5.60 -13.26 -17.58
C GLY A 519 -4.90 -13.41 -18.92
N SER A 520 -4.50 -12.30 -19.52
CA SER A 520 -3.63 -12.27 -20.70
C SER A 520 -2.69 -11.07 -20.63
N SER A 521 -1.46 -11.30 -21.05
CA SER A 521 -0.45 -10.26 -21.21
C SER A 521 0.24 -10.43 -22.54
N ARG A 522 0.57 -9.33 -23.20
CA ARG A 522 1.35 -9.29 -24.42
C ARG A 522 2.20 -8.04 -24.42
N GLY A 523 3.47 -8.17 -24.83
CA GLY A 523 4.38 -7.05 -24.96
C GLY A 523 5.34 -7.25 -26.11
N PHE A 524 5.86 -6.17 -26.64
CA PHE A 524 6.98 -6.15 -27.56
C PHE A 524 7.83 -4.89 -27.33
N GLY A 525 9.10 -4.97 -27.70
CA GLY A 525 10.03 -3.84 -27.67
C GLY A 525 10.89 -3.80 -28.92
N VAL A 526 11.31 -2.60 -29.30
CA VAL A 526 12.19 -2.37 -30.45
C VAL A 526 13.29 -1.41 -30.02
N MET A 527 14.53 -1.75 -30.32
CA MET A 527 15.70 -0.90 -30.11
C MET A 527 16.25 -0.41 -31.47
N GLY A 528 16.53 0.87 -31.56
CA GLY A 528 17.20 1.46 -32.71
C GLY A 528 18.51 2.12 -32.27
N GLN A 529 19.57 1.91 -33.01
CA GLN A 529 20.91 2.47 -32.75
C GLN A 529 21.34 3.37 -33.92
N GLY A 530 22.47 4.08 -33.77
CA GLY A 530 23.00 4.92 -34.80
C GLY A 530 22.33 6.28 -34.90
N ILE A 531 21.73 6.77 -33.83
CA ILE A 531 21.18 8.13 -33.74
C ILE A 531 22.38 9.10 -33.66
N THR A 532 22.42 10.11 -34.57
CA THR A 532 23.52 11.06 -34.66
C THR A 532 23.16 12.48 -34.21
N ASP A 533 21.87 12.78 -34.01
CA ASP A 533 21.39 14.10 -33.59
C ASP A 533 20.58 13.99 -32.26
N LYS A 534 21.04 14.70 -31.21
CA LYS A 534 20.37 14.72 -29.91
C LYS A 534 18.95 15.28 -29.92
N ARG A 535 18.58 16.06 -30.95
CA ARG A 535 17.22 16.62 -31.10
C ARG A 535 16.23 15.57 -31.60
N LEU A 536 16.73 14.47 -32.16
CA LEU A 536 15.96 13.41 -32.80
C LEU A 536 16.12 12.07 -32.09
N MET A 537 16.10 12.06 -30.77
CA MET A 537 16.23 10.84 -29.94
C MET A 537 14.93 10.00 -29.99
N ASN A 538 14.69 9.36 -31.14
CA ASN A 538 13.53 8.48 -31.35
C ASN A 538 13.89 7.34 -32.33
N LEU A 539 13.06 6.28 -32.38
CA LEU A 539 13.27 5.14 -33.26
C LEU A 539 13.36 5.49 -34.75
N GLY A 540 12.59 6.47 -35.20
CA GLY A 540 12.58 6.87 -36.61
C GLY A 540 13.89 7.51 -37.10
N SER A 541 14.78 7.90 -36.19
CA SER A 541 16.08 8.50 -36.48
C SER A 541 17.25 7.53 -36.36
N ALA A 542 16.96 6.28 -35.99
CA ALA A 542 17.97 5.23 -35.90
C ALA A 542 18.38 4.75 -37.30
N THR A 543 19.68 4.55 -37.50
CA THR A 543 20.22 4.04 -38.76
C THR A 543 20.31 2.50 -38.81
N SER A 544 20.27 1.87 -37.67
CA SER A 544 20.15 0.40 -37.51
C SER A 544 19.07 0.06 -36.51
N ALA A 545 18.22 -0.89 -36.86
CA ALA A 545 17.28 -1.46 -35.93
C ALA A 545 17.83 -2.79 -35.46
N ASP A 546 18.08 -2.87 -34.16
CA ASP A 546 18.36 -4.14 -33.50
C ASP A 546 17.08 -4.50 -32.74
N SER A 547 16.32 -5.46 -33.28
CA SER A 547 15.17 -6.02 -32.59
C SER A 547 15.60 -7.39 -32.10
N PRO A 548 16.08 -7.52 -30.85
CA PRO A 548 16.38 -8.83 -30.30
C PRO A 548 15.11 -9.67 -30.36
N ALA A 549 15.24 -10.88 -30.88
CA ALA A 549 14.14 -11.85 -30.93
C ALA A 549 13.50 -12.15 -29.55
N GLY A 550 14.11 -11.62 -28.45
CA GLY A 550 13.68 -11.76 -27.09
C GLY A 550 12.67 -10.72 -26.56
N ASP A 551 12.42 -9.62 -27.27
CA ASP A 551 11.55 -8.54 -26.76
C ASP A 551 10.05 -8.77 -27.00
N TYR A 552 9.66 -9.92 -27.58
CA TYR A 552 8.25 -10.31 -27.66
C TYR A 552 7.88 -11.25 -26.53
N SER A 553 6.86 -10.89 -25.78
CA SER A 553 6.29 -11.72 -24.71
C SER A 553 4.78 -11.87 -24.86
N ALA A 554 4.27 -13.05 -24.60
CA ALA A 554 2.84 -13.31 -24.52
C ALA A 554 2.55 -14.39 -23.49
N SER A 555 1.61 -14.13 -22.61
CA SER A 555 1.15 -15.12 -21.63
C SER A 555 -0.37 -15.10 -21.46
N LYS A 556 -0.93 -16.24 -21.07
CA LYS A 556 -2.34 -16.43 -20.77
C LYS A 556 -2.51 -17.45 -19.67
N TYR A 557 -3.46 -17.16 -18.78
CA TYR A 557 -3.90 -18.13 -17.77
C TYR A 557 -5.39 -18.05 -17.52
N GLU A 558 -5.95 -19.11 -17.00
CA GLU A 558 -7.38 -19.22 -16.72
C GLU A 558 -7.59 -19.92 -15.37
N TYR A 559 -8.65 -19.47 -14.68
CA TYR A 559 -9.17 -20.12 -13.48
C TYR A 559 -10.66 -20.40 -13.66
N LEU A 560 -11.10 -21.55 -13.13
CA LEU A 560 -12.51 -21.87 -12.94
C LEU A 560 -12.73 -22.35 -11.51
N SER A 561 -13.66 -21.74 -10.82
CA SER A 561 -13.90 -21.99 -9.41
C SER A 561 -15.38 -22.17 -9.12
N PHE A 562 -15.69 -23.10 -8.21
CA PHE A 562 -17.02 -23.28 -7.63
C PHE A 562 -16.89 -23.18 -6.11
N PHE A 563 -17.81 -22.46 -5.49
CA PHE A 563 -17.77 -22.26 -4.04
C PHE A 563 -19.16 -22.24 -3.42
N GLY A 564 -19.19 -22.62 -2.14
CA GLY A 564 -20.38 -22.54 -1.31
C GLY A 564 -20.03 -22.08 0.10
N ARG A 565 -20.93 -21.33 0.71
CA ARG A 565 -20.81 -20.85 2.08
C ARG A 565 -22.16 -20.97 2.77
N ALA A 566 -22.12 -21.46 4.00
CA ALA A 566 -23.24 -21.45 4.93
C ALA A 566 -22.88 -20.66 6.17
N ASP A 567 -23.68 -19.67 6.50
CA ASP A 567 -23.60 -18.91 7.75
C ASP A 567 -24.85 -19.18 8.57
N TYR A 568 -24.69 -19.52 9.84
CA TYR A 568 -25.75 -19.77 10.81
C TYR A 568 -25.57 -18.91 12.04
N ALA A 569 -26.61 -18.23 12.47
CA ALA A 569 -26.63 -17.51 13.73
C ALA A 569 -27.85 -17.90 14.56
N PHE A 570 -27.61 -18.32 15.81
CA PHE A 570 -28.63 -18.61 16.78
C PHE A 570 -28.75 -17.50 17.81
N ASN A 571 -29.93 -16.91 17.90
CA ASN A 571 -30.25 -15.76 18.78
C ASN A 571 -29.31 -14.55 18.63
N ASN A 572 -28.61 -14.40 17.50
CA ASN A 572 -27.52 -13.44 17.31
C ASN A 572 -26.40 -13.53 18.37
N ARG A 573 -26.25 -14.70 19.00
CA ARG A 573 -25.31 -14.99 20.09
C ARG A 573 -24.26 -16.03 19.69
N TYR A 574 -24.67 -17.10 19.04
CA TYR A 574 -23.81 -18.15 18.55
C TYR A 574 -23.78 -18.08 17.02
N PHE A 575 -22.61 -17.94 16.44
CA PHE A 575 -22.43 -17.86 15.01
C PHE A 575 -21.49 -18.95 14.53
N VAL A 576 -21.84 -19.62 13.45
CA VAL A 576 -21.01 -20.63 12.81
C VAL A 576 -21.00 -20.35 11.32
N ASN A 577 -19.85 -20.49 10.69
CA ASN A 577 -19.75 -20.48 9.24
C ASN A 577 -18.98 -21.69 8.73
N PHE A 578 -19.30 -22.06 7.51
CA PHE A 578 -18.60 -23.11 6.77
C PHE A 578 -18.47 -22.68 5.31
N THR A 579 -17.28 -22.83 4.73
CA THR A 579 -17.01 -22.51 3.32
C THR A 579 -16.29 -23.67 2.66
N VAL A 580 -16.71 -24.02 1.46
CA VAL A 580 -16.07 -24.97 0.57
C VAL A 580 -15.80 -24.29 -0.77
N ARG A 581 -14.63 -24.53 -1.35
CA ARG A 581 -14.28 -24.01 -2.67
C ARG A 581 -13.40 -25.02 -3.41
N ASN A 582 -13.72 -25.25 -4.69
CA ASN A 582 -12.91 -25.98 -5.64
C ASN A 582 -12.36 -24.99 -6.67
N ASP A 583 -11.03 -24.88 -6.78
CA ASP A 583 -10.35 -24.05 -7.77
C ASP A 583 -9.61 -24.92 -8.77
N ARG A 584 -9.66 -24.53 -10.05
CA ARG A 584 -8.87 -25.09 -11.14
C ARG A 584 -8.09 -24.02 -11.82
N SER A 585 -6.79 -24.26 -12.11
CA SER A 585 -5.91 -23.29 -12.77
C SER A 585 -5.12 -23.94 -13.90
N SER A 586 -4.97 -23.21 -15.00
CA SER A 586 -4.11 -23.62 -16.14
C SER A 586 -2.62 -23.51 -15.84
N ARG A 587 -2.21 -22.86 -14.75
CA ARG A 587 -0.79 -22.68 -14.34
C ARG A 587 -0.17 -23.99 -13.85
N PHE A 588 -0.98 -24.93 -13.37
CA PHE A 588 -0.53 -26.17 -12.75
C PHE A 588 -0.54 -27.36 -13.70
N GLY A 589 0.22 -28.37 -13.34
CA GLY A 589 0.34 -29.60 -14.08
C GLY A 589 -0.97 -30.35 -14.24
N ALA A 590 -1.08 -31.19 -15.26
CA ALA A 590 -2.32 -31.86 -15.61
C ALA A 590 -2.94 -32.63 -14.43
N ASP A 591 -2.11 -33.25 -13.61
CA ASP A 591 -2.51 -34.06 -12.48
C ASP A 591 -2.97 -33.23 -11.26
N ASN A 592 -2.54 -31.98 -11.16
CA ASN A 592 -2.72 -31.11 -9.98
C ASN A 592 -3.46 -29.81 -10.28
N ARG A 593 -4.19 -29.72 -11.40
CA ARG A 593 -4.92 -28.48 -11.79
C ARG A 593 -6.01 -28.08 -10.83
N ALA A 594 -6.58 -29.02 -10.08
CA ALA A 594 -7.69 -28.77 -9.17
C ALA A 594 -7.25 -28.89 -7.70
N ALA A 595 -7.76 -28.00 -6.85
CA ALA A 595 -7.60 -28.06 -5.41
C ALA A 595 -8.90 -27.74 -4.68
N ASN A 596 -9.10 -28.38 -3.53
CA ASN A 596 -10.23 -28.12 -2.64
C ASN A 596 -9.76 -27.38 -1.40
N PHE A 597 -10.49 -26.33 -1.05
CA PHE A 597 -10.26 -25.52 0.14
C PHE A 597 -11.49 -25.54 1.03
N LEU A 598 -11.27 -25.75 2.32
CA LEU A 598 -12.31 -25.84 3.32
C LEU A 598 -12.00 -24.89 4.46
N SER A 599 -13.00 -24.21 4.99
CA SER A 599 -12.85 -23.46 6.24
C SER A 599 -14.10 -23.49 7.07
N GLY A 600 -13.91 -23.41 8.38
CA GLY A 600 -14.97 -23.26 9.35
C GLY A 600 -14.59 -22.29 10.44
N GLY A 601 -15.58 -21.65 11.02
CA GLY A 601 -15.38 -20.76 12.13
C GLY A 601 -16.61 -20.70 13.04
N ALA A 602 -16.37 -20.40 14.30
CA ALA A 602 -17.39 -20.20 15.32
C ALA A 602 -17.11 -18.92 16.09
N MET A 603 -18.17 -18.20 16.47
CA MET A 603 -18.11 -17.04 17.33
C MET A 603 -19.20 -17.15 18.40
N TRP A 604 -18.82 -16.88 19.63
CA TRP A 604 -19.71 -16.79 20.77
C TRP A 604 -19.71 -15.38 21.32
N ARG A 605 -20.88 -14.73 21.32
CA ARG A 605 -21.05 -13.43 21.95
C ARG A 605 -21.42 -13.66 23.42
N ILE A 606 -20.39 -13.67 24.24
CA ILE A 606 -20.47 -14.00 25.69
C ILE A 606 -21.25 -12.90 26.41
N SER A 607 -21.11 -11.64 26.02
CA SER A 607 -21.82 -10.49 26.62
C SER A 607 -23.34 -10.61 26.58
N ASP A 608 -23.90 -11.40 25.64
CA ASP A 608 -25.34 -11.58 25.52
C ASP A 608 -25.88 -12.74 26.36
N GLU A 609 -25.03 -13.41 27.13
CA GLU A 609 -25.43 -14.45 28.07
C GLU A 609 -26.08 -13.87 29.32
N ALA A 610 -27.03 -14.62 29.91
CA ALA A 610 -27.74 -14.18 31.11
C ALA A 610 -26.82 -13.92 32.30
N PHE A 611 -25.77 -14.75 32.46
CA PHE A 611 -24.78 -14.61 33.53
C PHE A 611 -23.90 -13.35 33.39
N MET A 612 -23.84 -12.73 32.20
CA MET A 612 -23.11 -11.49 31.96
C MET A 612 -23.91 -10.21 32.24
N THR A 613 -25.22 -10.35 32.57
CA THR A 613 -26.08 -9.20 32.86
C THR A 613 -25.49 -8.25 33.91
N PRO A 614 -24.87 -8.72 35.03
CA PRO A 614 -24.26 -7.82 36.00
C PRO A 614 -23.04 -7.01 35.44
N ALA A 615 -22.38 -7.55 34.45
CA ALA A 615 -21.18 -6.93 33.86
C ALA A 615 -21.52 -5.91 32.73
N LYS A 616 -22.74 -5.85 32.21
CA LYS A 616 -23.13 -5.04 31.06
C LYS A 616 -22.87 -3.55 31.22
N HIS A 617 -22.81 -3.02 32.44
CA HIS A 617 -22.55 -1.60 32.70
C HIS A 617 -21.10 -1.17 32.40
N TRP A 618 -20.16 -2.11 32.40
CA TRP A 618 -18.75 -1.82 32.06
C TRP A 618 -18.22 -2.66 30.89
N LEU A 619 -18.82 -3.82 30.62
CA LEU A 619 -18.45 -4.72 29.51
C LEU A 619 -19.61 -4.81 28.51
N SER A 620 -19.60 -3.94 27.52
CA SER A 620 -20.72 -3.76 26.57
C SER A 620 -20.78 -4.86 25.51
N ASP A 621 -19.63 -5.39 25.08
CA ASP A 621 -19.52 -6.53 24.16
C ASP A 621 -18.31 -7.38 24.52
N LEU A 622 -18.48 -8.70 24.45
CA LEU A 622 -17.41 -9.68 24.62
C LEU A 622 -17.65 -10.84 23.66
N GLN A 623 -16.73 -11.06 22.75
CA GLN A 623 -16.82 -12.08 21.71
C GLN A 623 -15.58 -12.96 21.69
N LEU A 624 -15.77 -14.27 21.69
CA LEU A 624 -14.74 -15.27 21.44
C LEU A 624 -14.92 -15.82 20.03
N LYS A 625 -13.85 -15.82 19.23
CA LYS A 625 -13.84 -16.24 17.84
C LYS A 625 -12.79 -17.32 17.63
N VAL A 626 -13.15 -18.38 16.93
CA VAL A 626 -12.22 -19.44 16.55
C VAL A 626 -12.46 -19.78 15.08
N SER A 627 -11.39 -19.86 14.30
CA SER A 627 -11.49 -20.30 12.90
C SER A 627 -10.32 -21.20 12.53
N VAL A 628 -10.59 -22.13 11.62
CA VAL A 628 -9.60 -22.98 10.98
C VAL A 628 -9.96 -23.17 9.53
N GLY A 629 -8.98 -23.23 8.66
CA GLY A 629 -9.23 -23.49 7.27
C GLY A 629 -7.98 -23.64 6.43
N THR A 630 -8.19 -24.05 5.21
CA THR A 630 -7.18 -24.20 4.18
C THR A 630 -7.37 -23.15 3.10
N THR A 631 -6.27 -22.64 2.60
CA THR A 631 -6.19 -21.79 1.41
C THR A 631 -5.03 -22.26 0.54
N GLY A 632 -4.97 -21.83 -0.70
CA GLY A 632 -3.85 -22.14 -1.59
C GLY A 632 -3.15 -20.90 -2.08
N ASN A 633 -1.94 -21.05 -2.61
CA ASN A 633 -1.25 -20.02 -3.36
C ASN A 633 -1.06 -20.48 -4.80
N SER A 634 -1.42 -19.62 -5.73
CA SER A 634 -1.32 -19.87 -7.17
C SER A 634 -0.57 -18.75 -7.92
N GLU A 635 0.03 -17.84 -7.20
CA GLU A 635 0.81 -16.74 -7.77
C GLU A 635 2.21 -17.22 -8.17
N VAL A 636 2.24 -18.04 -9.24
CA VAL A 636 3.43 -18.57 -9.91
C VAL A 636 3.44 -18.13 -11.37
N GLY A 637 4.59 -18.19 -12.01
CA GLY A 637 4.72 -17.88 -13.43
C GLY A 637 3.86 -18.79 -14.30
N ASP A 638 3.42 -18.26 -15.44
CA ASP A 638 2.68 -19.02 -16.41
C ASP A 638 3.58 -20.06 -17.10
N TYR A 639 3.02 -21.20 -17.48
CA TYR A 639 3.69 -22.29 -18.24
C TYR A 639 4.78 -23.09 -17.51
N ASN A 640 5.05 -22.86 -16.21
CA ASN A 640 6.05 -23.60 -15.45
C ASN A 640 5.76 -25.11 -15.35
N SER A 641 4.54 -25.55 -15.63
CA SER A 641 4.14 -26.96 -15.62
C SER A 641 4.43 -27.69 -16.93
N ILE A 642 4.74 -26.97 -18.01
CA ILE A 642 5.02 -27.56 -19.34
C ILE A 642 6.45 -27.24 -19.77
N SER A 643 7.03 -28.10 -20.63
CA SER A 643 8.29 -27.80 -21.27
C SER A 643 8.12 -26.68 -22.28
N THR A 644 9.02 -25.71 -22.26
CA THR A 644 9.05 -24.60 -23.20
C THR A 644 10.30 -24.69 -24.07
N THR A 645 10.17 -24.25 -25.32
CA THR A 645 11.28 -24.20 -26.27
C THR A 645 11.64 -22.75 -26.54
N GLY A 646 12.91 -22.52 -26.78
CA GLY A 646 13.47 -21.26 -27.24
C GLY A 646 14.22 -21.46 -28.56
N THR A 647 14.53 -20.37 -29.25
CA THR A 647 15.41 -20.37 -30.41
C THR A 647 16.87 -20.29 -29.97
N THR A 648 17.75 -20.96 -30.66
CA THR A 648 19.20 -20.92 -30.49
C THR A 648 19.89 -20.94 -31.85
N GLN A 649 21.16 -20.64 -31.87
CA GLN A 649 22.00 -20.81 -33.05
C GLN A 649 23.11 -21.79 -32.75
N TYR A 650 23.36 -22.68 -33.68
CA TYR A 650 24.52 -23.60 -33.67
C TYR A 650 25.22 -23.49 -35.02
N ASP A 651 26.48 -23.09 -34.99
CA ASP A 651 27.29 -22.86 -36.19
C ASP A 651 26.64 -21.94 -37.24
N GLY A 652 25.93 -20.87 -36.78
CA GLY A 652 25.26 -19.92 -37.61
C GLY A 652 23.86 -20.35 -38.07
N GLU A 653 23.46 -21.60 -37.87
CA GLU A 653 22.15 -22.13 -38.21
C GLU A 653 21.16 -22.00 -37.05
N SER A 654 19.94 -21.57 -37.36
CA SER A 654 18.88 -21.41 -36.37
C SER A 654 18.30 -22.76 -35.97
N GLY A 655 18.19 -22.98 -34.66
CA GLY A 655 17.68 -24.21 -34.07
C GLY A 655 16.74 -23.97 -32.91
N TRP A 656 16.22 -25.05 -32.35
CA TRP A 656 15.37 -25.04 -31.16
C TRP A 656 16.09 -25.69 -29.98
N VAL A 657 15.93 -25.13 -28.81
CA VAL A 657 16.41 -25.70 -27.56
C VAL A 657 15.28 -25.77 -26.54
N ILE A 658 15.24 -26.80 -25.72
CA ILE A 658 14.33 -26.83 -24.58
C ILE A 658 14.84 -25.85 -23.55
N SER A 659 14.11 -24.76 -23.29
CA SER A 659 14.48 -23.71 -22.36
C SER A 659 14.03 -23.99 -20.92
N SER A 660 13.00 -24.82 -20.73
CA SER A 660 12.52 -25.27 -19.43
C SER A 660 12.09 -26.73 -19.47
N PRO A 661 12.44 -27.55 -18.47
CA PRO A 661 12.06 -28.97 -18.44
C PRO A 661 10.57 -29.18 -18.20
N GLY A 662 9.83 -28.13 -17.73
CA GLY A 662 8.47 -28.27 -17.27
C GLY A 662 8.35 -29.13 -16.00
N ASN A 663 7.16 -29.16 -15.40
CA ASN A 663 6.86 -30.02 -14.26
C ASN A 663 5.36 -30.40 -14.27
N ALA A 664 5.03 -31.55 -14.85
CA ALA A 664 3.65 -32.03 -14.94
C ALA A 664 3.01 -32.27 -13.56
N LYS A 665 3.80 -32.47 -12.52
CA LYS A 665 3.36 -32.66 -11.13
C LYS A 665 3.27 -31.36 -10.35
N LEU A 666 3.61 -30.21 -10.96
CA LEU A 666 3.50 -28.90 -10.32
C LEU A 666 2.08 -28.66 -9.82
N GLY A 667 1.92 -28.36 -8.55
CA GLY A 667 0.64 -28.19 -7.87
C GLY A 667 0.58 -26.96 -6.97
N TRP A 668 -0.48 -26.89 -6.20
CA TRP A 668 -0.80 -25.79 -5.31
C TRP A 668 0.06 -25.84 -4.04
N GLU A 669 0.55 -24.69 -3.60
CA GLU A 669 0.93 -24.56 -2.20
C GLU A 669 -0.32 -24.65 -1.35
N LYS A 670 -0.22 -25.39 -0.23
CA LYS A 670 -1.33 -25.58 0.72
C LYS A 670 -1.02 -24.86 2.01
N GLN A 671 -1.90 -23.97 2.41
CA GLN A 671 -1.76 -23.22 3.63
C GLN A 671 -2.89 -23.61 4.60
N ILE A 672 -2.53 -23.99 5.83
CA ILE A 672 -3.44 -24.28 6.92
C ILE A 672 -3.32 -23.15 7.92
N GLN A 673 -4.42 -22.52 8.24
CA GLN A 673 -4.44 -21.41 9.17
C GLN A 673 -5.44 -21.65 10.30
N THR A 674 -4.99 -21.44 11.56
CA THR A 674 -5.83 -21.45 12.76
C THR A 674 -5.76 -20.06 13.37
N ASN A 675 -6.90 -19.52 13.78
CA ASN A 675 -7.01 -18.24 14.44
C ASN A 675 -7.93 -18.32 15.66
N VAL A 676 -7.51 -17.69 16.76
CA VAL A 676 -8.32 -17.50 17.98
C VAL A 676 -8.34 -16.03 18.30
N GLY A 677 -9.52 -15.44 18.36
CA GLY A 677 -9.72 -14.01 18.59
C GLY A 677 -10.61 -13.74 19.81
N LEU A 678 -10.30 -12.67 20.53
CA LEU A 678 -11.12 -12.12 21.60
C LEU A 678 -11.35 -10.64 21.33
N THR A 679 -12.62 -10.26 21.17
CA THR A 679 -13.01 -8.84 21.02
C THR A 679 -13.77 -8.42 22.26
N ALA A 680 -13.38 -7.29 22.87
CA ALA A 680 -14.05 -6.71 24.03
C ALA A 680 -14.34 -5.22 23.81
N VAL A 681 -15.52 -4.76 24.19
CA VAL A 681 -15.89 -3.34 24.27
C VAL A 681 -16.19 -3.00 25.72
N LEU A 682 -15.36 -2.12 26.29
CA LEU A 682 -15.46 -1.69 27.68
C LEU A 682 -15.99 -0.26 27.74
N PHE A 683 -16.92 -0.02 28.67
CA PHE A 683 -17.50 1.32 28.92
C PHE A 683 -18.06 1.99 27.65
N GLU A 684 -18.44 1.19 26.62
CA GLU A 684 -18.89 1.67 25.31
C GLU A 684 -17.88 2.56 24.54
N ARG A 685 -16.64 2.61 25.00
CA ARG A 685 -15.60 3.54 24.52
C ARG A 685 -14.26 2.89 24.22
N LEU A 686 -13.91 1.83 24.95
CA LEU A 686 -12.63 1.14 24.79
C LEU A 686 -12.85 -0.18 24.04
N ASN A 687 -12.42 -0.23 22.80
CA ASN A 687 -12.44 -1.43 21.97
C ASN A 687 -11.08 -2.11 22.03
N ILE A 688 -11.05 -3.40 22.34
CA ILE A 688 -9.85 -4.24 22.39
C ILE A 688 -10.10 -5.45 21.50
N ASP A 689 -9.19 -5.72 20.56
CA ASP A 689 -9.19 -6.91 19.71
C ASP A 689 -7.86 -7.64 19.87
N LEU A 690 -7.91 -8.89 20.28
CA LEU A 690 -6.76 -9.76 20.49
C LEU A 690 -6.90 -10.95 19.55
N ASN A 691 -5.87 -11.22 18.74
CA ASN A 691 -5.86 -12.35 17.83
C ASN A 691 -4.55 -13.13 17.98
N TRP A 692 -4.65 -14.43 18.20
CA TRP A 692 -3.55 -15.37 18.04
C TRP A 692 -3.73 -16.17 16.77
N TYR A 693 -2.65 -16.43 16.03
CA TYR A 693 -2.69 -17.20 14.82
C TYR A 693 -1.51 -18.15 14.65
N ASN A 694 -1.77 -19.23 13.92
CA ASN A 694 -0.76 -20.16 13.43
C ASN A 694 -1.08 -20.46 11.95
N ARG A 695 -0.17 -20.08 11.06
CA ARG A 695 -0.27 -20.29 9.62
C ARG A 695 0.88 -21.18 9.18
N LYS A 696 0.56 -22.33 8.60
CA LYS A 696 1.54 -23.31 8.11
C LYS A 696 1.35 -23.53 6.63
N THR A 697 2.40 -23.26 5.82
CA THR A 697 2.47 -23.52 4.40
C THR A 697 3.20 -24.84 4.18
N LYS A 698 2.62 -25.73 3.39
CA LYS A 698 3.17 -27.02 2.96
C LYS A 698 3.19 -27.09 1.45
N ASP A 699 3.95 -28.03 0.90
CA ASP A 699 4.09 -28.20 -0.56
C ASP A 699 4.49 -26.88 -1.23
N MET A 700 5.42 -26.14 -0.59
CA MET A 700 5.77 -24.79 -1.00
C MET A 700 6.48 -24.81 -2.36
N LEU A 701 6.19 -23.80 -3.18
CA LEU A 701 6.81 -23.68 -4.50
C LEU A 701 8.21 -23.10 -4.37
N MET A 702 9.21 -23.88 -4.78
CA MET A 702 10.62 -23.48 -4.73
C MET A 702 11.35 -23.84 -6.02
N THR A 703 12.26 -22.97 -6.45
CA THR A 703 13.19 -23.28 -7.54
C THR A 703 14.31 -24.11 -6.99
N VAL A 704 14.29 -25.41 -7.31
CA VAL A 704 15.26 -26.40 -6.82
C VAL A 704 16.40 -26.53 -7.83
N PRO A 705 17.67 -26.37 -7.42
CA PRO A 705 18.82 -26.63 -8.28
C PRO A 705 18.84 -28.08 -8.78
N LEU A 706 19.18 -28.27 -10.04
CA LEU A 706 19.32 -29.59 -10.66
C LEU A 706 20.81 -29.88 -10.98
N PRO A 707 21.20 -31.18 -10.99
CA PRO A 707 22.52 -31.55 -11.50
C PRO A 707 22.68 -31.12 -12.96
N TYR A 708 23.82 -30.57 -13.33
CA TYR A 708 24.12 -30.11 -14.70
C TYR A 708 23.97 -31.22 -15.77
N THR A 709 24.09 -32.48 -15.37
CA THR A 709 23.86 -33.64 -16.25
C THR A 709 22.41 -33.74 -16.79
N THR A 710 21.46 -33.04 -16.18
CA THR A 710 20.07 -32.95 -16.68
C THR A 710 19.93 -31.99 -17.86
N GLY A 711 20.94 -31.16 -18.13
CA GLY A 711 20.90 -30.09 -19.12
C GLY A 711 20.17 -28.82 -18.61
N PHE A 712 19.74 -28.79 -17.34
CA PHE A 712 19.03 -27.65 -16.73
C PHE A 712 19.68 -27.27 -15.40
N THR A 713 19.62 -25.99 -15.07
CA THR A 713 20.15 -25.46 -13.82
C THR A 713 19.19 -25.62 -12.64
N SER A 714 17.90 -25.57 -12.90
CA SER A 714 16.87 -25.62 -11.86
C SER A 714 15.49 -26.00 -12.41
N GLN A 715 14.58 -26.38 -11.51
CA GLN A 715 13.17 -26.63 -11.81
C GLN A 715 12.31 -26.16 -10.66
N LEU A 716 11.13 -25.59 -10.98
CA LEU A 716 10.12 -25.24 -9.98
C LEU A 716 9.39 -26.49 -9.49
N MET A 717 9.41 -26.72 -8.17
CA MET A 717 8.82 -27.91 -7.54
C MET A 717 8.03 -27.55 -6.30
N ASN A 718 7.08 -28.42 -5.93
CA ASN A 718 6.36 -28.34 -4.65
C ASN A 718 7.17 -29.05 -3.57
N VAL A 719 7.93 -28.29 -2.79
CA VAL A 719 8.87 -28.84 -1.77
C VAL A 719 8.96 -27.90 -0.57
N GLY A 720 9.21 -28.49 0.59
CA GLY A 720 9.45 -27.72 1.79
C GLY A 720 8.21 -27.08 2.42
N GLY A 721 8.43 -26.32 3.47
CA GLY A 721 7.36 -25.67 4.20
C GLY A 721 7.86 -24.61 5.20
N ILE A 722 6.98 -23.66 5.50
CA ILE A 722 7.23 -22.64 6.53
C ILE A 722 6.03 -22.49 7.45
N SER A 723 6.27 -22.01 8.67
CA SER A 723 5.21 -21.62 9.60
C SER A 723 5.41 -20.19 10.11
N ASN A 724 4.27 -19.49 10.24
CA ASN A 724 4.18 -18.19 10.86
C ASN A 724 3.28 -18.29 12.09
N ARG A 725 3.80 -17.93 13.25
CA ARG A 725 3.04 -17.90 14.51
C ARG A 725 3.14 -16.52 15.12
N GLY A 726 2.02 -16.01 15.56
CA GLY A 726 2.04 -14.67 16.12
C GLY A 726 0.77 -14.30 16.87
N PHE A 727 0.79 -13.09 17.36
CA PHE A 727 -0.38 -12.48 17.97
C PHE A 727 -0.48 -11.00 17.58
N GLU A 728 -1.70 -10.52 17.57
CA GLU A 728 -2.06 -9.15 17.20
C GLU A 728 -2.89 -8.56 18.34
N VAL A 729 -2.64 -7.31 18.67
CA VAL A 729 -3.38 -6.52 19.64
C VAL A 729 -3.81 -5.24 18.95
N GLU A 730 -5.09 -4.89 19.08
CA GLU A 730 -5.61 -3.60 18.64
C GLU A 730 -6.41 -2.98 19.78
N VAL A 731 -6.15 -1.72 20.04
CA VAL A 731 -6.84 -0.93 21.07
C VAL A 731 -7.31 0.37 20.44
N ASN A 732 -8.57 0.70 20.62
CA ASN A 732 -9.15 2.00 20.21
C ASN A 732 -9.96 2.55 21.39
N TYR A 733 -9.65 3.76 21.82
CA TYR A 733 -10.26 4.38 23.00
C TYR A 733 -10.76 5.80 22.73
N ASP A 734 -12.06 5.98 22.81
CA ASP A 734 -12.70 7.28 22.83
C ASP A 734 -12.62 7.86 24.25
N ILE A 735 -11.56 8.66 24.51
CA ILE A 735 -11.32 9.27 25.83
C ILE A 735 -12.46 10.19 26.20
N VAL A 736 -12.82 11.07 25.29
CA VAL A 736 -13.93 12.02 25.42
C VAL A 736 -14.66 12.11 24.09
N ARG A 737 -15.97 12.10 24.14
CA ARG A 737 -16.82 12.33 22.97
C ARG A 737 -18.01 13.20 23.40
N ASN A 738 -17.90 14.49 23.14
CA ASN A 738 -19.02 15.42 23.32
C ASN A 738 -19.13 16.35 22.10
N ARG A 739 -20.07 17.27 22.11
CA ARG A 739 -20.39 18.10 20.96
C ARG A 739 -19.24 19.00 20.49
N ASP A 740 -18.52 19.61 21.44
CA ASP A 740 -17.51 20.63 21.16
C ASP A 740 -16.09 20.07 21.24
N PHE A 741 -15.89 18.91 21.86
CA PHE A 741 -14.59 18.30 22.05
C PHE A 741 -14.67 16.79 21.96
N PHE A 742 -13.78 16.19 21.17
CA PHE A 742 -13.57 14.76 21.13
C PHE A 742 -12.08 14.43 21.15
N ALA A 743 -11.76 13.31 21.76
CA ALA A 743 -10.40 12.78 21.80
C ALA A 743 -10.44 11.26 21.68
N ASN A 744 -9.79 10.74 20.66
CA ASN A 744 -9.63 9.32 20.40
C ASN A 744 -8.15 8.98 20.34
N VAL A 745 -7.77 7.82 20.87
CA VAL A 745 -6.43 7.24 20.74
C VAL A 745 -6.56 5.82 20.25
N TYR A 746 -5.63 5.40 19.42
CA TYR A 746 -5.54 4.01 18.98
C TYR A 746 -4.10 3.52 19.05
N ALA A 747 -3.95 2.22 19.24
CA ALA A 747 -2.67 1.53 19.15
C ALA A 747 -2.89 0.13 18.59
N ASN A 748 -1.96 -0.32 17.78
CA ASN A 748 -1.90 -1.70 17.36
C ASN A 748 -0.48 -2.24 17.46
N TYR A 749 -0.38 -3.52 17.72
CA TYR A 749 0.87 -4.25 17.82
C TYR A 749 0.71 -5.62 17.20
N SER A 750 1.72 -6.06 16.48
CA SER A 750 1.79 -7.39 15.91
C SER A 750 3.16 -8.00 16.17
N PHE A 751 3.15 -9.23 16.63
CA PHE A 751 4.32 -10.08 16.69
C PHE A 751 4.17 -11.23 15.71
N ASN A 752 5.18 -11.50 14.90
CA ASN A 752 5.26 -12.65 14.01
C ASN A 752 6.61 -13.33 14.10
N ASN A 753 6.61 -14.66 14.13
CA ASN A 753 7.80 -15.49 14.08
C ASN A 753 7.69 -16.48 12.94
N THR A 754 8.54 -16.33 11.93
CA THR A 754 8.60 -17.20 10.75
C THR A 754 9.67 -18.25 10.96
N LYS A 755 9.32 -19.53 10.75
CA LYS A 755 10.25 -20.68 10.82
C LYS A 755 10.18 -21.49 9.54
N VAL A 756 11.32 -22.00 9.12
CA VAL A 756 11.42 -23.05 8.09
C VAL A 756 11.08 -24.38 8.74
N ASP A 757 10.02 -25.04 8.28
CA ASP A 757 9.57 -26.31 8.81
C ASP A 757 10.26 -27.49 8.10
N GLU A 758 10.51 -27.35 6.78
CA GLU A 758 11.05 -28.40 5.92
C GLU A 758 11.73 -27.80 4.71
N LEU A 759 12.83 -28.40 4.24
CA LEU A 759 13.52 -28.06 3.00
C LEU A 759 13.40 -29.20 1.97
N PHE A 760 13.89 -28.97 0.76
CA PHE A 760 13.85 -29.97 -0.32
C PHE A 760 14.96 -31.03 -0.17
N ASN A 761 14.72 -32.20 -0.72
CA ASN A 761 15.70 -33.32 -0.80
C ASN A 761 16.35 -33.72 0.54
N GLY A 762 15.65 -33.49 1.67
CA GLY A 762 16.16 -33.82 3.01
C GLY A 762 17.33 -32.94 3.48
N LEU A 763 17.52 -31.79 2.85
CA LEU A 763 18.50 -30.80 3.29
C LEU A 763 18.09 -30.23 4.65
N SER A 764 19.02 -30.18 5.60
CA SER A 764 18.82 -29.50 6.87
C SER A 764 19.12 -28.00 6.81
N LYS A 765 19.94 -27.58 5.85
CA LYS A 765 20.40 -26.19 5.65
C LYS A 765 20.53 -25.86 4.18
N TRP A 766 20.18 -24.65 3.82
CA TRP A 766 20.33 -24.11 2.47
C TRP A 766 20.71 -22.63 2.49
N PRO A 767 22.00 -22.27 2.30
CA PRO A 767 22.42 -20.89 2.08
C PRO A 767 21.93 -20.42 0.71
N ILE A 768 21.39 -19.21 0.65
CA ILE A 768 20.90 -18.60 -0.60
C ILE A 768 22.03 -17.76 -1.18
N PRO A 769 22.66 -18.16 -2.30
CA PRO A 769 23.79 -17.43 -2.88
C PRO A 769 23.42 -15.97 -3.20
N GLY A 770 24.30 -15.04 -2.84
CA GLY A 770 24.15 -13.61 -3.13
C GLY A 770 23.08 -12.87 -2.31
N GLN A 771 22.30 -13.59 -1.47
CA GLN A 771 21.30 -12.98 -0.61
C GLN A 771 21.76 -12.82 0.85
N TYR A 772 22.86 -13.43 1.24
CA TYR A 772 23.38 -13.40 2.62
C TYR A 772 22.39 -13.92 3.65
N VAL A 773 21.56 -14.89 3.27
CA VAL A 773 20.53 -15.53 4.11
C VAL A 773 20.68 -17.03 4.06
N GLN A 774 20.35 -17.72 5.15
CA GLN A 774 20.28 -19.17 5.21
C GLN A 774 18.92 -19.63 5.67
N TYR A 775 18.39 -20.64 5.01
CA TYR A 775 17.26 -21.43 5.46
C TYR A 775 17.80 -22.64 6.22
N GLU A 776 17.29 -22.87 7.45
CA GLU A 776 17.64 -24.01 8.27
C GLU A 776 16.39 -24.61 8.88
N GLU A 777 16.21 -25.93 8.73
CA GLU A 777 15.04 -26.64 9.23
C GLU A 777 14.88 -26.46 10.75
N GLY A 778 13.65 -26.14 11.17
CA GLY A 778 13.30 -25.87 12.56
C GLY A 778 13.70 -24.50 13.11
N LYS A 779 14.40 -23.67 12.32
CA LYS A 779 14.87 -22.34 12.74
C LYS A 779 14.16 -21.21 12.03
N THR A 780 14.37 -19.99 12.55
CA THR A 780 14.03 -18.74 11.88
C THR A 780 14.97 -18.50 10.70
N ILE A 781 14.52 -17.74 9.72
CA ILE A 781 15.38 -17.29 8.63
C ILE A 781 16.32 -16.24 9.18
N ASN A 782 17.62 -16.48 9.09
CA ASN A 782 18.65 -15.61 9.64
C ASN A 782 19.61 -15.12 8.54
N PHE A 783 20.29 -14.01 8.82
CA PHE A 783 21.43 -13.59 8.00
C PHE A 783 22.57 -14.59 8.12
N TYR A 784 23.21 -14.86 6.98
CA TYR A 784 24.31 -15.81 6.82
C TYR A 784 25.50 -15.14 6.15
N MET A 785 26.51 -14.81 6.94
CA MET A 785 27.67 -14.05 6.48
C MET A 785 28.83 -14.18 7.49
N PRO A 786 30.06 -13.78 7.12
CA PRO A 786 31.18 -13.69 8.06
C PRO A 786 30.89 -12.81 9.26
N ILE A 787 31.18 -13.29 10.46
CA ILE A 787 31.00 -12.53 11.70
C ILE A 787 32.29 -11.75 11.99
N TYR A 788 32.17 -10.42 11.89
CA TYR A 788 33.28 -9.51 12.19
C TYR A 788 33.60 -9.53 13.67
N ALA A 789 34.89 -9.79 14.02
CA ALA A 789 35.34 -9.85 15.40
C ALA A 789 36.01 -8.56 15.90
N GLY A 790 36.25 -7.57 14.99
CA GLY A 790 36.89 -6.31 15.34
C GLY A 790 38.20 -6.06 14.65
N VAL A 791 39.01 -5.19 15.23
CA VAL A 791 40.36 -4.82 14.73
C VAL A 791 41.39 -5.20 15.78
N ASP A 792 42.45 -5.86 15.36
CA ASP A 792 43.58 -6.12 16.24
C ASP A 792 44.30 -4.82 16.57
N LYS A 793 44.32 -4.47 17.86
CA LYS A 793 44.99 -3.25 18.34
C LYS A 793 46.50 -3.20 18.08
N GLN A 794 47.15 -4.34 17.76
CA GLN A 794 48.61 -4.39 17.55
C GLN A 794 48.99 -3.94 16.14
N ASP A 795 48.25 -4.39 15.12
CA ASP A 795 48.62 -4.15 13.72
C ASP A 795 47.51 -3.50 12.88
N GLY A 796 46.31 -3.30 13.46
CA GLY A 796 45.19 -2.69 12.77
C GLY A 796 44.46 -3.58 11.77
N ALA A 797 44.75 -4.88 11.76
CA ALA A 797 44.13 -5.83 10.85
C ALA A 797 42.69 -6.15 11.25
N PRO A 798 41.74 -6.25 10.27
CA PRO A 798 40.41 -6.73 10.54
C PRO A 798 40.43 -8.21 10.95
N MET A 799 39.54 -8.59 11.85
CA MET A 799 39.42 -9.95 12.36
C MET A 799 38.00 -10.49 12.15
N TRP A 800 37.91 -11.78 11.85
CA TRP A 800 36.63 -12.50 11.75
C TRP A 800 36.64 -13.75 12.61
N TYR A 801 35.49 -14.07 13.19
CA TYR A 801 35.32 -15.35 13.87
C TYR A 801 35.36 -16.51 12.84
N LYS A 802 36.13 -17.55 13.13
CA LYS A 802 36.09 -18.80 12.36
C LYS A 802 34.73 -19.45 12.46
N ASN A 803 34.38 -20.25 11.46
CA ASN A 803 33.11 -20.96 11.45
C ASN A 803 32.94 -21.82 12.74
N GLY A 804 31.79 -21.68 13.38
CA GLY A 804 31.46 -22.29 14.67
C GLY A 804 31.76 -21.44 15.89
N TYR A 805 32.45 -20.30 15.75
CA TYR A 805 32.71 -19.33 16.82
C TYR A 805 31.92 -18.06 16.60
N LYS A 806 31.43 -17.45 17.68
CA LYS A 806 30.70 -16.19 17.69
C LYS A 806 31.04 -15.39 18.95
N GLY A 807 30.96 -14.10 18.88
CA GLY A 807 31.23 -13.21 20.01
C GLY A 807 30.95 -11.75 19.67
N ASP A 808 31.21 -10.89 20.63
CA ASP A 808 31.20 -9.44 20.46
C ASP A 808 32.45 -8.94 19.73
N ILE A 809 32.48 -7.66 19.37
CA ILE A 809 33.65 -6.99 18.82
C ILE A 809 34.73 -6.95 19.90
N VAL A 810 35.97 -7.41 19.55
CA VAL A 810 37.15 -7.43 20.39
C VAL A 810 38.30 -6.77 19.67
N HIS A 811 39.35 -6.41 20.42
CA HIS A 811 40.54 -5.72 19.89
C HIS A 811 41.85 -6.52 20.13
N GLU A 812 41.71 -7.80 20.45
CA GLU A 812 42.84 -8.74 20.64
C GLU A 812 42.61 -9.98 19.80
N TYR A 813 43.66 -10.32 19.01
CA TYR A 813 43.57 -11.46 18.13
C TYR A 813 43.76 -12.77 18.90
N ASN A 814 42.84 -13.71 18.71
CA ASN A 814 42.99 -15.08 19.18
C ASN A 814 42.96 -16.03 17.98
N PRO A 815 44.15 -16.65 17.61
CA PRO A 815 44.26 -17.50 16.43
C PRO A 815 43.44 -18.80 16.52
N GLU A 816 42.99 -19.23 17.70
CA GLU A 816 42.16 -20.42 17.85
C GLU A 816 40.72 -20.15 17.35
N THR A 817 40.17 -19.00 17.66
CA THR A 817 38.74 -18.64 17.39
C THR A 817 38.57 -17.66 16.24
N MET A 818 39.65 -17.00 15.80
CA MET A 818 39.59 -15.89 14.82
C MET A 818 40.62 -16.09 13.69
N THR A 819 40.42 -15.32 12.62
CA THR A 819 41.34 -15.17 11.49
C THR A 819 41.40 -13.73 11.03
N LYS A 820 42.53 -13.32 10.46
CA LYS A 820 42.71 -12.02 9.80
C LYS A 820 42.55 -12.12 8.27
N THR A 821 42.25 -13.29 7.74
CA THR A 821 42.03 -13.52 6.31
C THR A 821 40.55 -13.74 6.03
N TYR A 822 39.98 -12.91 5.16
CA TYR A 822 38.62 -13.08 4.69
C TYR A 822 38.54 -14.27 3.72
N SER A 823 37.56 -15.15 3.88
CA SER A 823 37.28 -16.26 2.96
C SER A 823 35.81 -16.68 3.04
N ASP A 824 35.32 -17.42 2.03
CA ASP A 824 33.96 -17.95 1.99
C ASP A 824 33.69 -18.99 3.10
N ASP A 825 34.74 -19.61 3.65
CA ASP A 825 34.61 -20.56 4.76
C ASP A 825 34.14 -19.93 6.08
N LEU A 826 34.18 -18.59 6.17
CA LEU A 826 33.76 -17.83 7.34
C LEU A 826 32.24 -17.63 7.40
N PHE A 827 31.51 -17.91 6.30
CA PHE A 827 30.08 -17.76 6.27
C PHE A 827 29.40 -18.66 7.29
N GLN A 828 28.59 -18.07 8.15
CA GLN A 828 27.85 -18.78 9.20
C GLN A 828 26.57 -18.06 9.59
N ASP A 829 25.67 -18.76 10.26
CA ASP A 829 24.45 -18.17 10.82
C ASP A 829 24.82 -17.13 11.88
N THR A 830 24.47 -15.86 11.62
CA THR A 830 24.77 -14.75 12.54
C THR A 830 23.86 -14.75 13.80
N GLY A 831 22.75 -15.50 13.81
CA GLY A 831 21.70 -15.43 14.82
C GLY A 831 20.80 -14.21 14.67
N VAL A 832 21.05 -13.32 13.72
CA VAL A 832 20.24 -12.14 13.43
C VAL A 832 19.14 -12.50 12.45
N LYS A 833 17.89 -12.24 12.84
CA LYS A 833 16.73 -12.56 12.00
C LYS A 833 16.67 -11.68 10.75
N TYR A 834 16.36 -12.31 9.62
CA TYR A 834 16.11 -11.63 8.35
C TYR A 834 14.77 -10.86 8.36
N THR A 835 13.68 -11.47 8.83
CA THR A 835 12.37 -10.83 8.89
C THR A 835 12.16 -10.11 10.21
N PRO A 836 11.66 -8.86 10.21
CA PRO A 836 11.32 -8.16 11.45
C PRO A 836 10.19 -8.90 12.17
N SER A 837 10.31 -8.98 13.51
CA SER A 837 9.35 -9.73 14.33
C SER A 837 8.20 -8.89 14.87
N HIS A 838 8.38 -7.57 14.98
CA HIS A 838 7.42 -6.68 15.62
C HIS A 838 7.09 -5.49 14.71
N ASN A 839 5.83 -5.23 14.50
CA ASN A 839 5.37 -4.05 13.78
C ASN A 839 4.05 -3.54 14.35
N GLY A 840 3.75 -2.30 14.09
CA GLY A 840 2.50 -1.70 14.51
C GLY A 840 2.48 -0.20 14.33
N GLY A 841 1.51 0.42 14.97
CA GLY A 841 1.35 1.86 14.98
C GLY A 841 0.46 2.33 16.11
N PHE A 842 0.51 3.59 16.38
CA PHE A 842 -0.37 4.26 17.33
C PHE A 842 -0.62 5.69 16.87
N GLY A 843 -1.68 6.28 17.38
CA GLY A 843 -2.02 7.64 17.03
C GLY A 843 -3.14 8.20 17.89
N PHE A 844 -3.42 9.47 17.65
CA PHE A 844 -4.52 10.16 18.30
C PHE A 844 -5.22 11.12 17.34
N THR A 845 -6.49 11.35 17.62
CA THR A 845 -7.26 12.41 16.97
C THR A 845 -7.96 13.24 18.05
N ILE A 846 -7.72 14.55 18.04
CA ILE A 846 -8.34 15.50 18.96
C ILE A 846 -9.09 16.53 18.14
N GLY A 847 -10.35 16.74 18.48
CA GLY A 847 -11.20 17.77 17.84
C GLY A 847 -11.77 18.75 18.84
N TRP A 848 -11.75 20.05 18.48
CA TRP A 848 -12.30 21.12 19.28
C TRP A 848 -12.93 22.20 18.40
N LYS A 849 -14.26 22.34 18.46
CA LYS A 849 -15.01 23.40 17.75
C LYS A 849 -14.63 23.56 16.26
N GLY A 850 -14.55 22.46 15.52
CA GLY A 850 -14.18 22.43 14.11
C GLY A 850 -12.66 22.32 13.84
N LEU A 851 -11.80 22.57 14.83
CA LEU A 851 -10.37 22.29 14.71
C LEU A 851 -10.11 20.81 15.01
N THR A 852 -9.37 20.12 14.15
CA THR A 852 -8.99 18.71 14.31
C THR A 852 -7.49 18.56 14.18
N LEU A 853 -6.88 17.90 15.15
CA LEU A 853 -5.48 17.49 15.13
C LEU A 853 -5.42 15.96 15.10
N ASN A 854 -4.75 15.41 14.09
CA ASN A 854 -4.49 13.98 13.95
C ASN A 854 -2.98 13.74 13.91
N ALA A 855 -2.51 12.70 14.59
CA ALA A 855 -1.13 12.22 14.50
C ALA A 855 -1.09 10.70 14.46
N ASP A 856 -0.39 10.15 13.45
CA ASP A 856 -0.23 8.72 13.22
C ASP A 856 1.25 8.34 13.24
N PHE A 857 1.59 7.36 14.02
CA PHE A 857 2.93 6.79 14.13
C PHE A 857 2.95 5.35 13.63
N ALA A 858 4.02 4.96 12.97
CA ALA A 858 4.30 3.56 12.60
C ALA A 858 5.69 3.16 13.07
N TYR A 859 5.83 1.90 13.45
CA TYR A 859 7.10 1.33 13.90
C TYR A 859 7.30 -0.09 13.38
N VAL A 860 8.57 -0.43 13.15
CA VAL A 860 9.05 -1.78 12.86
C VAL A 860 10.28 -2.04 13.72
N LEU A 861 10.26 -3.11 14.53
CA LEU A 861 11.36 -3.46 15.43
C LEU A 861 11.92 -4.84 15.08
N GLY A 862 13.22 -5.02 15.33
CA GLY A 862 13.95 -6.24 14.97
C GLY A 862 14.28 -6.33 13.48
N LYS A 863 14.18 -5.23 12.73
CA LYS A 863 14.60 -5.14 11.34
C LYS A 863 16.10 -4.93 11.26
N HIS A 864 16.78 -5.66 10.37
CA HIS A 864 18.19 -5.50 10.06
C HIS A 864 18.38 -5.39 8.55
N MET A 865 19.41 -4.65 8.15
CA MET A 865 19.77 -4.42 6.75
C MET A 865 21.29 -4.45 6.59
N ILE A 866 21.74 -4.99 5.49
CA ILE A 866 23.13 -4.91 5.04
C ILE A 866 23.31 -3.55 4.37
N ASN A 867 23.99 -2.62 5.04
CA ASN A 867 24.23 -1.26 4.57
C ASN A 867 25.44 -1.21 3.65
N ILE A 868 25.20 -1.44 2.36
CA ILE A 868 26.27 -1.46 1.34
C ILE A 868 26.78 -0.02 1.10
N ASP A 869 25.94 1.01 1.23
CA ASP A 869 26.39 2.41 1.17
C ASP A 869 27.45 2.70 2.24
N TYR A 870 27.23 2.18 3.45
CA TYR A 870 28.20 2.33 4.55
C TYR A 870 29.49 1.52 4.31
N PHE A 871 29.39 0.32 3.69
CA PHE A 871 30.56 -0.44 3.30
C PHE A 871 31.49 0.36 2.38
N TYR A 872 30.92 0.99 1.37
CA TYR A 872 31.70 1.80 0.43
C TYR A 872 32.17 3.12 1.04
N ALA A 873 31.37 3.74 1.91
CA ALA A 873 31.74 4.97 2.61
C ALA A 873 32.76 4.75 3.73
N THR A 874 33.11 3.50 4.06
CA THR A 874 34.16 3.11 5.02
C THR A 874 35.21 2.20 4.40
N SER A 875 35.43 2.30 3.10
CA SER A 875 36.39 1.50 2.34
C SER A 875 37.71 2.22 2.17
N ALA A 876 38.80 1.60 2.63
CA ALA A 876 40.15 2.10 2.41
C ALA A 876 40.50 2.24 0.91
N ASN A 877 39.98 1.34 0.05
CA ASN A 877 40.20 1.43 -1.39
C ASN A 877 39.53 2.63 -2.00
N ASN A 878 38.26 2.92 -1.61
CA ASN A 878 37.54 4.09 -2.10
C ASN A 878 38.20 5.38 -1.62
N ALA A 879 38.68 5.42 -0.38
CA ALA A 879 39.44 6.54 0.13
C ALA A 879 40.69 6.82 -0.70
N LYS A 880 41.46 5.77 -1.04
CA LYS A 880 42.68 5.86 -1.87
C LYS A 880 42.40 6.30 -3.31
N ASN A 881 41.18 6.00 -3.82
CA ASN A 881 40.69 6.46 -5.12
C ASN A 881 40.12 7.89 -5.10
N GLY A 882 40.29 8.63 -3.98
CA GLY A 882 39.89 10.03 -3.88
C GLY A 882 38.40 10.27 -3.59
N PHE A 883 37.61 9.24 -3.35
CA PHE A 883 36.21 9.36 -3.00
C PHE A 883 36.01 9.81 -1.54
N ASN A 884 34.91 10.52 -1.28
CA ASN A 884 34.54 10.90 0.08
C ASN A 884 34.26 9.69 0.96
N GLN A 885 34.46 9.88 2.26
CA GLN A 885 34.30 8.85 3.26
C GLN A 885 33.38 9.29 4.40
N SER A 886 32.78 8.33 5.09
CA SER A 886 32.08 8.58 6.34
C SER A 886 33.01 9.19 7.37
N LYS A 887 32.52 10.09 8.22
CA LYS A 887 33.27 10.62 9.37
C LYS A 887 33.75 9.53 10.33
N ASP A 888 33.14 8.35 10.30
CA ASP A 888 33.60 7.21 11.09
C ASP A 888 35.04 6.82 10.73
N MET A 889 35.49 7.08 9.47
CA MET A 889 36.86 6.82 9.01
C MET A 889 37.94 7.71 9.65
N LEU A 890 37.55 8.81 10.32
CA LEU A 890 38.48 9.60 11.13
C LEU A 890 39.01 8.78 12.32
N ASN A 891 38.27 7.75 12.73
CA ASN A 891 38.60 6.86 13.83
C ASN A 891 39.18 5.49 13.37
N VAL A 892 39.74 5.40 12.15
CA VAL A 892 40.46 4.19 11.73
C VAL A 892 41.70 3.93 12.61
N TRP A 893 42.08 2.69 12.70
CA TRP A 893 43.33 2.35 13.40
C TRP A 893 44.56 3.02 12.72
N LYS A 894 45.41 3.69 13.50
CA LYS A 894 46.59 4.46 13.04
C LYS A 894 47.90 3.94 13.60
N LYS A 895 47.92 3.41 14.80
CA LYS A 895 49.11 2.95 15.49
C LYS A 895 48.82 1.84 16.49
N PRO A 896 49.82 1.02 16.83
CA PRO A 896 49.69 0.01 17.88
C PRO A 896 49.15 0.57 19.19
N GLY A 897 48.13 -0.10 19.71
CA GLY A 897 47.41 0.28 20.91
C GLY A 897 46.07 1.03 20.66
N ASP A 898 45.80 1.48 19.45
CA ASP A 898 44.52 2.10 19.11
C ASP A 898 43.36 1.10 19.21
N ILE A 899 42.27 1.51 19.86
CA ILE A 899 41.06 0.71 20.00
C ILE A 899 39.98 1.31 19.08
N THR A 900 39.65 0.60 18.03
CA THR A 900 38.67 1.06 17.02
C THR A 900 38.03 -0.13 16.29
N ASP A 901 36.83 0.07 15.74
CA ASP A 901 36.09 -0.93 14.99
C ASP A 901 36.40 -0.88 13.48
N LEU A 902 37.16 0.12 13.01
CA LEU A 902 37.57 0.24 11.61
C LEU A 902 39.03 -0.07 11.42
N PRO A 903 39.35 -0.95 10.47
CA PRO A 903 40.76 -1.38 10.22
C PRO A 903 41.63 -0.24 9.73
N GLY A 904 42.93 -0.40 9.87
CA GLY A 904 43.90 0.55 9.34
C GLY A 904 43.86 0.68 7.83
N MET A 905 44.27 1.85 7.30
CA MET A 905 44.22 2.16 5.87
C MET A 905 45.01 1.22 4.95
N ASN A 906 45.86 0.41 5.52
CA ASN A 906 46.63 -0.62 4.79
C ASN A 906 45.83 -1.89 4.50
N TYR A 907 44.70 -2.06 5.14
CA TYR A 907 43.79 -3.21 5.00
C TYR A 907 42.56 -2.87 4.17
N SER A 908 42.31 -3.67 3.14
CA SER A 908 41.09 -3.62 2.36
C SER A 908 40.22 -4.81 2.71
N VAL A 909 38.98 -4.57 3.09
CA VAL A 909 37.96 -5.60 3.27
C VAL A 909 37.20 -5.74 1.97
N GLU A 910 37.29 -6.90 1.33
CA GLU A 910 36.73 -7.13 -0.02
C GLU A 910 35.30 -7.67 0.02
N GLY A 911 34.89 -8.29 1.13
CA GLY A 911 33.60 -8.93 1.26
C GLY A 911 32.71 -8.30 2.35
N PHE A 912 31.44 -8.62 2.30
CA PHE A 912 30.46 -8.15 3.29
C PHE A 912 30.51 -9.02 4.54
N ASP A 913 30.43 -8.40 5.70
CA ASP A 913 30.44 -9.01 7.02
C ASP A 913 29.46 -8.32 7.98
N THR A 914 29.35 -8.80 9.21
CA THR A 914 28.40 -8.24 10.18
C THR A 914 28.69 -6.81 10.61
N ARG A 915 29.83 -6.20 10.27
CA ARG A 915 30.11 -4.77 10.50
C ARG A 915 29.11 -3.87 9.80
N ILE A 916 28.61 -4.31 8.62
CA ILE A 916 27.61 -3.56 7.84
C ILE A 916 26.19 -4.08 8.02
N LEU A 917 25.99 -5.14 8.80
CA LEU A 917 24.65 -5.62 9.18
C LEU A 917 24.12 -4.75 10.31
N GLN A 918 23.34 -3.75 9.96
CA GLN A 918 22.90 -2.71 10.88
C GLN A 918 21.46 -2.89 11.33
N ASN A 919 21.17 -2.49 12.55
CA ASN A 919 19.80 -2.44 13.08
C ASN A 919 19.03 -1.29 12.41
N ALA A 920 18.05 -1.65 11.59
CA ALA A 920 17.17 -0.75 10.87
C ALA A 920 15.76 -0.67 11.49
N SER A 921 15.63 -0.97 12.79
CA SER A 921 14.40 -0.70 13.54
C SER A 921 14.11 0.78 13.55
N PHE A 922 12.82 1.15 13.43
CA PHE A 922 12.44 2.56 13.40
C PHE A 922 11.08 2.82 14.05
N LEU A 923 10.91 4.06 14.49
CA LEU A 923 9.65 4.72 14.80
C LEU A 923 9.55 5.99 13.96
N ARG A 924 8.45 6.14 13.20
CA ARG A 924 8.24 7.27 12.28
C ARG A 924 6.90 7.94 12.54
N LEU A 925 6.91 9.29 12.62
CA LEU A 925 5.68 10.08 12.53
C LEU A 925 5.25 10.13 11.06
N LYS A 926 4.29 9.24 10.71
CA LYS A 926 3.83 9.06 9.32
C LYS A 926 2.95 10.19 8.86
N ASN A 927 2.10 10.70 9.74
CA ASN A 927 1.15 11.74 9.42
C ASN A 927 0.92 12.66 10.63
N LEU A 928 0.89 13.96 10.38
CA LEU A 928 0.42 14.98 11.30
C LEU A 928 -0.48 15.93 10.52
N THR A 929 -1.77 15.93 10.83
CA THR A 929 -2.75 16.78 10.13
C THR A 929 -3.42 17.72 11.11
N LEU A 930 -3.39 19.01 10.80
CA LEU A 930 -4.20 20.05 11.45
C LEU A 930 -5.25 20.50 10.44
N ALA A 931 -6.52 20.34 10.76
CA ALA A 931 -7.63 20.72 9.89
C ALA A 931 -8.62 21.61 10.63
N TYR A 932 -9.24 22.53 9.90
CA TYR A 932 -10.26 23.41 10.42
C TYR A 932 -11.47 23.48 9.50
N ASP A 933 -12.61 23.01 10.00
CA ASP A 933 -13.90 23.14 9.35
C ASP A 933 -14.55 24.45 9.77
N LEU A 934 -14.94 25.28 8.81
CA LEU A 934 -15.58 26.56 9.10
C LEU A 934 -16.91 26.35 9.81
N PRO A 935 -17.31 27.27 10.72
CA PRO A 935 -18.56 27.15 11.46
C PRO A 935 -19.76 27.02 10.53
N LYS A 936 -20.66 26.10 10.82
CA LYS A 936 -21.91 25.89 10.03
C LYS A 936 -22.74 27.16 9.86
N THR A 937 -22.75 28.01 10.87
CA THR A 937 -23.45 29.31 10.82
C THR A 937 -22.95 30.23 9.71
N TRP A 938 -21.64 30.17 9.41
CA TRP A 938 -21.06 30.91 8.29
C TRP A 938 -21.48 30.31 6.96
N MET A 939 -21.50 28.97 6.87
CA MET A 939 -21.92 28.27 5.65
C MET A 939 -23.38 28.52 5.34
N GLU A 940 -24.25 28.43 6.33
CA GLU A 940 -25.69 28.75 6.18
C GLU A 940 -25.93 30.21 5.71
N ALA A 941 -25.10 31.15 6.14
CA ALA A 941 -25.16 32.54 5.69
C ALA A 941 -24.81 32.69 4.20
N THR A 942 -23.95 31.86 3.66
CA THR A 942 -23.58 31.88 2.23
C THR A 942 -24.68 31.32 1.34
N ARG A 943 -25.54 30.44 1.85
CA ARG A 943 -26.57 29.68 1.11
C ARG A 943 -26.05 28.85 -0.06
N PHE A 944 -24.73 28.78 -0.21
CA PHE A 944 -24.05 28.17 -1.35
C PHE A 944 -23.11 27.05 -0.91
N PHE A 945 -22.35 27.26 0.17
CA PHE A 945 -21.41 26.27 0.69
C PHE A 945 -22.04 25.43 1.79
N GLU A 946 -21.90 24.10 1.72
CA GLU A 946 -22.24 23.17 2.80
C GLU A 946 -21.10 23.04 3.80
N ASN A 947 -19.87 22.99 3.32
CA ASN A 947 -18.66 22.92 4.15
C ASN A 947 -17.45 23.53 3.45
N VAL A 948 -16.57 24.18 4.23
CA VAL A 948 -15.25 24.63 3.79
C VAL A 948 -14.26 24.18 4.84
N ARG A 949 -13.27 23.36 4.42
CA ARG A 949 -12.24 22.81 5.27
C ARG A 949 -10.86 23.25 4.80
N PHE A 950 -10.08 23.79 5.71
CA PHE A 950 -8.64 24.04 5.51
C PHE A 950 -7.84 22.96 6.21
N SER A 951 -6.72 22.55 5.62
CA SER A 951 -5.85 21.54 6.23
C SER A 951 -4.38 21.83 5.98
N PHE A 952 -3.58 21.50 6.97
CA PHE A 952 -2.12 21.38 6.84
C PHE A 952 -1.75 19.96 7.21
N THR A 953 -0.99 19.29 6.34
CA THR A 953 -0.54 17.91 6.57
C THR A 953 0.97 17.81 6.40
N GLY A 954 1.64 17.26 7.39
CA GLY A 954 3.04 16.85 7.32
C GLY A 954 3.16 15.33 7.32
N ARG A 955 3.94 14.76 6.39
CA ARG A 955 4.20 13.32 6.30
C ARG A 955 5.67 13.01 6.54
N ASN A 956 5.94 11.86 7.18
CA ASN A 956 7.29 11.39 7.49
C ASN A 956 8.16 12.47 8.17
N ILE A 957 7.56 13.25 9.09
CA ILE A 957 8.17 14.47 9.67
C ILE A 957 9.48 14.16 10.37
N PHE A 958 9.52 13.05 11.14
CA PHE A 958 10.76 12.56 11.74
C PHE A 958 10.76 11.03 11.84
N THR A 959 11.97 10.48 11.93
CA THR A 959 12.23 9.05 12.11
C THR A 959 13.26 8.87 13.20
N ILE A 960 12.98 8.01 14.17
CA ILE A 960 13.92 7.59 15.20
C ILE A 960 14.44 6.22 14.79
N THR A 961 15.75 6.11 14.56
CA THR A 961 16.42 4.87 14.14
C THR A 961 17.90 4.88 14.54
N LYS A 962 18.51 3.70 14.64
CA LYS A 962 19.96 3.51 14.76
C LYS A 962 20.64 3.24 13.41
N TYR A 963 19.86 3.12 12.34
CA TYR A 963 20.38 2.84 11.00
C TYR A 963 21.17 4.04 10.47
N LYS A 964 22.38 3.79 9.94
CA LYS A 964 23.28 4.84 9.44
C LYS A 964 23.09 5.15 7.94
N GLY A 965 22.22 4.42 7.23
CA GLY A 965 21.91 4.64 5.82
C GLY A 965 20.72 5.60 5.61
N GLY A 966 20.34 5.80 4.35
CA GLY A 966 19.37 6.83 3.95
C GLY A 966 17.97 6.63 4.49
N ASP A 967 17.43 5.40 4.52
CA ASP A 967 16.08 5.12 5.04
C ASP A 967 15.95 3.71 5.63
N PRO A 968 15.51 3.55 6.89
CA PRO A 968 15.31 2.24 7.51
C PRO A 968 14.03 1.54 7.04
N GLU A 969 13.11 2.22 6.33
CA GLU A 969 11.82 1.68 5.90
C GLU A 969 11.91 0.83 4.62
N LEU A 970 13.02 0.86 3.90
CA LEU A 970 13.21 0.06 2.67
C LEU A 970 12.88 -1.41 2.88
N ASP A 971 12.21 -2.05 1.92
CA ASP A 971 11.90 -3.49 1.96
C ASP A 971 13.11 -4.36 1.56
N SER A 972 14.16 -3.79 1.01
CA SER A 972 15.39 -4.51 0.71
C SER A 972 16.22 -4.74 1.96
N HIS A 973 16.76 -5.94 2.11
CA HIS A 973 17.79 -6.25 3.10
C HIS A 973 19.20 -5.90 2.62
N LEU A 974 19.37 -5.61 1.34
CA LEU A 974 20.60 -5.12 0.71
C LEU A 974 20.37 -3.66 0.31
N ALA A 975 21.01 -2.74 1.01
CA ALA A 975 20.80 -1.30 0.79
C ALA A 975 22.01 -0.69 0.06
N LEU A 976 21.83 -0.41 -1.24
CA LEU A 976 22.81 0.28 -2.08
C LEU A 976 22.10 1.28 -3.00
N GLY A 977 22.35 2.57 -2.78
CA GLY A 977 21.91 3.64 -3.67
C GLY A 977 20.38 3.78 -3.80
N PHE A 978 19.61 3.30 -2.82
CA PHE A 978 18.17 3.45 -2.82
C PHE A 978 17.77 4.88 -2.50
N PHE A 979 16.74 5.38 -3.20
CA PHE A 979 16.14 6.68 -2.89
C PHE A 979 15.54 6.64 -1.48
N PRO A 980 16.01 7.50 -0.56
CA PRO A 980 15.42 7.59 0.76
C PRO A 980 14.01 8.15 0.69
N GLY A 981 13.18 7.79 1.66
CA GLY A 981 11.81 8.29 1.78
C GLY A 981 11.77 9.81 1.83
N THR A 982 10.64 10.37 1.39
CA THR A 982 10.42 11.82 1.36
C THR A 982 9.63 12.29 2.57
N ARG A 983 10.00 13.46 3.10
CA ARG A 983 9.18 14.27 3.99
C ARG A 983 8.35 15.21 3.14
N GLN A 984 7.05 15.29 3.41
CA GLN A 984 6.13 16.08 2.60
C GLN A 984 5.31 17.02 3.47
N TYR A 985 5.03 18.22 2.96
CA TYR A 985 4.17 19.20 3.59
C TYR A 985 3.12 19.66 2.58
N THR A 986 1.85 19.66 2.97
CA THR A 986 0.74 20.07 2.10
C THR A 986 -0.21 21.00 2.81
N LEU A 987 -0.66 22.01 2.08
CA LEU A 987 -1.79 22.88 2.41
C LEU A 987 -2.97 22.49 1.55
N GLY A 988 -4.14 22.31 2.15
CA GLY A 988 -5.35 21.88 1.44
C GLY A 988 -6.53 22.78 1.75
N VAL A 989 -7.37 22.98 0.74
CA VAL A 989 -8.70 23.58 0.84
C VAL A 989 -9.68 22.61 0.21
N GLU A 990 -10.76 22.29 0.92
CA GLU A 990 -11.87 21.49 0.42
C GLU A 990 -13.15 22.25 0.59
N VAL A 991 -13.93 22.35 -0.47
CA VAL A 991 -15.22 23.05 -0.50
C VAL A 991 -16.30 22.09 -0.95
N THR A 992 -17.40 22.03 -0.19
CA THR A 992 -18.58 21.21 -0.50
C THR A 992 -19.78 22.12 -0.70
N PHE A 993 -20.55 21.85 -1.79
CA PHE A 993 -21.71 22.60 -2.22
C PHE A 993 -22.99 21.80 -2.11
#